data_954224c208befa9442861db2f41d6e8a
#
_entry.id   954224c208befa9442861db2f41d6e8a
#
_cell.length_a   1.000
_cell.length_b   1.000
_cell.length_c   1.000
_cell.angle_alpha   90.00
_cell.angle_beta   90.00
_cell.angle_gamma   90.00
#
_symmetry.space_group_name_H-M   'P 1'
#
loop_
_entity.id
_entity.type
_entity.pdbx_description
1 polymer ?
#
loop_
_entity_poly.entity_id
_entity_poly.type
_entity_poly.pdbx_seq_one_letter_code
_entity_poly.pdbx_strand_id
1 'polypeptide(L)'
;MLASLAMSTPTRAIGRQKMNFNSEWRLHIGDESRASHEDFDDSRWQQVTLPYAFNGNEAFRKDIVDLTDTISWYRKTFHLTDIADKKVFIEFEGVRQGADFYLNGQHLGYSENGVMACGFDLTPYINKGKNVIAVRCDNSWTYRSRKHDSRYQWNDRNFNANYGGIPKNVYLHVTDKLYQTLPLYSDLGTTGTYIYATDFDIAGRKAVIHAESQVRNEDTTARSFTFFAKVLDAEGKEVAHFTSERVTMQPGETKNVHISQPVEGLHFWSWGYGYLYTVVTGLQDDHTTQTDEVIIRTGFRKTRFAEGKIWLNDRVLMMHGYAQRTSNEWPGVGISVPAWLSDYSNDLMVKSNGNLVRWMHVTPWKQDIESCDRVGLIQAMPAGDAEKDVTGPRWAQRTELMRDAIIYNRNNPSILFYECGNESISREHMLEMKQIRDEYDPYGGRAIGSREMLDINEAEYGGEMLYINKSKKHPMWAMEYCRDEGLRKYWDEYSYPFHKEGDGPLYRGNPATDYNHNMDNFAVEMVRRWYDYYRERPGTGTRVSSGGVKIVFSDTNTHHRGESNYRTSGVVDAMRLPKDAFYVHQVMWNGWVEPEACQTYIIGHWNYKPGTQKPVYVVSTADEVELFLNGRSLGKGRQSYRYLFTFDDVTFEAGILEAVGSDGSRYQIETAGEPKNLKIRAIQNPDGLKADGADMVLFEVEVTDAQGRRCPLDNRMIHFDLWGEGKWIGGIGTRNNKDMQRPDDNRPAGLLDAAATKNISDNYVGSMDLPVECGVNRVLVRSTIHAGEIHLSAYAEGLKPAYMDVRSEEVNSEKYMPSLTLPCRLDRGETPLSPSYTEKAREVRIVSAKAGFDNDHATNSYDDNELSEWKNDGRLSTAWITYRLAKKAIIDDICLKLTGWRLRSYPLEIYAGKTLIWSGETDRSLGYVHLKPFKAVKTDEISIRLKGAGKDKDAFGGIVEVAEPAAGELDLFKARNGGDTKNELRIVEIELLEKL
;
A
#
# COMPACT_ATOMS: atom_id res chain seq x y z
N MET A 1 -22.69 -2.94 27.20
CA MET A 1 -24.06 -2.53 26.86
C MET A 1 -23.96 -1.77 25.55
N LEU A 2 -24.16 -2.45 24.44
CA LEU A 2 -24.23 -1.84 23.11
C LEU A 2 -25.68 -1.38 22.90
N ALA A 3 -25.86 -0.08 22.83
CA ALA A 3 -27.14 0.48 22.43
C ALA A 3 -27.27 0.32 20.91
N SER A 4 -28.16 -0.55 20.48
CA SER A 4 -28.61 -0.62 19.10
C SER A 4 -29.33 0.69 18.77
N LEU A 5 -28.71 1.56 17.98
CA LEU A 5 -29.39 2.68 17.35
C LEU A 5 -30.36 2.12 16.31
N ALA A 6 -31.63 2.01 16.70
CA ALA A 6 -32.71 1.87 15.76
C ALA A 6 -32.78 3.17 14.94
N MET A 7 -32.27 3.13 13.71
CA MET A 7 -32.54 4.19 12.74
C MET A 7 -34.04 4.24 12.51
N SER A 8 -34.66 5.36 12.92
CA SER A 8 -36.05 5.66 12.62
C SER A 8 -36.24 5.58 11.09
N THR A 9 -37.25 4.82 10.68
CA THR A 9 -37.68 4.74 9.29
C THR A 9 -37.86 6.15 8.74
N PRO A 10 -37.11 6.54 7.68
CA PRO A 10 -37.33 7.86 7.09
C PRO A 10 -38.67 7.85 6.39
N THR A 11 -39.47 8.85 6.68
CA THR A 11 -40.57 9.32 5.83
C THR A 11 -40.07 9.39 4.38
N ARG A 12 -40.86 8.86 3.45
CA ARG A 12 -40.64 8.77 2.00
C ARG A 12 -39.87 9.97 1.46
N ALA A 13 -38.55 9.82 1.30
CA ALA A 13 -37.70 10.85 0.73
C ALA A 13 -38.05 10.98 -0.78
N ILE A 14 -38.45 12.17 -1.19
CA ILE A 14 -38.68 12.55 -2.61
C ILE A 14 -37.32 12.90 -3.24
N GLY A 15 -36.23 12.26 -2.81
CA GLY A 15 -34.87 12.53 -3.23
C GLY A 15 -34.25 11.38 -4.01
N ARG A 16 -32.96 11.53 -4.29
CA ARG A 16 -32.13 10.49 -4.92
C ARG A 16 -32.21 9.17 -4.16
N GLN A 17 -32.28 8.07 -4.95
CA GLN A 17 -32.08 6.72 -4.45
C GLN A 17 -30.78 6.17 -5.00
N LYS A 18 -29.85 5.81 -4.14
CA LYS A 18 -28.68 5.00 -4.49
C LYS A 18 -28.98 3.57 -4.03
N MET A 19 -28.97 2.63 -4.96
CA MET A 19 -29.27 1.22 -4.69
C MET A 19 -28.04 0.37 -4.96
N ASN A 20 -27.75 -0.55 -4.06
CA ASN A 20 -26.77 -1.61 -4.28
C ASN A 20 -27.31 -2.55 -5.37
N PHE A 21 -26.51 -2.78 -6.39
CA PHE A 21 -26.94 -3.54 -7.56
C PHE A 21 -26.16 -4.86 -7.73
N ASN A 22 -25.50 -5.33 -6.68
CA ASN A 22 -24.56 -6.45 -6.69
C ASN A 22 -25.22 -7.85 -6.79
N SER A 23 -26.43 -8.02 -6.33
CA SER A 23 -27.11 -9.33 -6.25
C SER A 23 -27.60 -9.83 -7.61
N GLU A 24 -27.85 -11.15 -7.70
CA GLU A 24 -28.61 -11.81 -8.78
C GLU A 24 -28.04 -11.65 -10.21
N TRP A 25 -26.74 -11.52 -10.35
CA TRP A 25 -26.12 -11.57 -11.67
C TRP A 25 -25.96 -13.00 -12.17
N ARG A 26 -25.99 -13.15 -13.51
CA ARG A 26 -25.71 -14.38 -14.23
C ARG A 26 -24.40 -14.23 -14.99
N LEU A 27 -23.47 -15.16 -14.80
CA LEU A 27 -22.14 -15.17 -15.39
C LEU A 27 -21.99 -16.31 -16.39
N HIS A 28 -21.45 -16.00 -17.56
CA HIS A 28 -20.96 -16.95 -18.55
C HIS A 28 -19.51 -16.65 -18.93
N ILE A 29 -18.68 -17.68 -18.98
CA ILE A 29 -17.30 -17.61 -19.44
C ILE A 29 -17.24 -18.06 -20.88
N GLY A 30 -16.75 -17.22 -21.77
CA GLY A 30 -16.77 -17.37 -23.22
C GLY A 30 -17.60 -16.28 -23.88
N ASP A 31 -17.46 -16.16 -25.22
CA ASP A 31 -18.26 -15.21 -25.98
C ASP A 31 -19.60 -15.83 -26.40
N GLU A 32 -20.67 -15.06 -26.28
CA GLU A 32 -22.02 -15.45 -26.66
C GLU A 32 -22.67 -14.27 -27.42
N SER A 33 -22.74 -14.40 -28.74
CA SER A 33 -23.14 -13.30 -29.64
C SER A 33 -24.54 -12.78 -29.39
N ARG A 34 -25.46 -13.60 -28.83
CA ARG A 34 -26.84 -13.21 -28.55
C ARG A 34 -27.05 -12.72 -27.10
N ALA A 35 -26.06 -12.74 -26.28
CA ALA A 35 -26.19 -12.41 -24.86
C ALA A 35 -26.57 -10.93 -24.62
N SER A 36 -26.38 -10.03 -25.58
CA SER A 36 -26.86 -8.65 -25.51
C SER A 36 -28.39 -8.52 -25.65
N HIS A 37 -29.06 -9.50 -26.26
CA HIS A 37 -30.50 -9.43 -26.52
C HIS A 37 -31.34 -9.65 -25.26
N GLU A 38 -32.48 -8.95 -25.18
CA GLU A 38 -33.39 -9.03 -24.03
C GLU A 38 -34.01 -10.41 -23.84
N ASP A 39 -34.34 -11.10 -24.97
CA ASP A 39 -35.00 -12.42 -25.01
C ASP A 39 -34.04 -13.61 -24.82
N PHE A 40 -32.74 -13.35 -24.61
CA PHE A 40 -31.72 -14.40 -24.42
C PHE A 40 -32.00 -15.18 -23.12
N ASP A 41 -32.04 -16.52 -23.22
CA ASP A 41 -32.21 -17.40 -22.05
C ASP A 41 -30.87 -17.63 -21.35
N ASP A 42 -30.65 -16.95 -20.21
CA ASP A 42 -29.48 -17.09 -19.32
C ASP A 42 -29.75 -18.02 -18.11
N SER A 43 -30.82 -18.79 -18.10
CA SER A 43 -31.22 -19.64 -16.98
C SER A 43 -30.16 -20.69 -16.58
N ARG A 44 -29.30 -21.09 -17.52
CA ARG A 44 -28.21 -22.06 -17.32
C ARG A 44 -26.90 -21.43 -16.87
N TRP A 45 -26.80 -20.08 -16.84
CA TRP A 45 -25.61 -19.38 -16.42
C TRP A 45 -25.42 -19.44 -14.91
N GLN A 46 -24.16 -19.36 -14.49
CA GLN A 46 -23.84 -19.35 -13.06
C GLN A 46 -24.42 -18.11 -12.37
N GLN A 47 -25.15 -18.28 -11.28
CA GLN A 47 -25.61 -17.18 -10.46
C GLN A 47 -24.46 -16.71 -9.56
N VAL A 48 -24.19 -15.40 -9.56
CA VAL A 48 -23.15 -14.76 -8.76
C VAL A 48 -23.67 -13.50 -8.09
N THR A 49 -23.05 -13.14 -6.97
CA THR A 49 -23.18 -11.81 -6.35
C THR A 49 -21.87 -11.07 -6.52
N LEU A 50 -21.92 -9.82 -6.96
CA LEU A 50 -20.74 -8.94 -7.08
C LEU A 50 -20.29 -8.44 -5.70
N PRO A 51 -19.00 -8.14 -5.50
CA PRO A 51 -17.85 -8.25 -6.43
C PRO A 51 -17.52 -9.69 -6.82
N TYR A 52 -17.32 -9.96 -8.11
CA TYR A 52 -17.00 -11.30 -8.58
C TYR A 52 -16.18 -11.26 -9.88
N ALA A 53 -14.85 -11.41 -9.75
CA ALA A 53 -13.99 -11.67 -10.90
C ALA A 53 -14.17 -13.10 -11.37
N PHE A 54 -14.34 -13.33 -12.68
CA PHE A 54 -14.62 -14.67 -13.20
C PHE A 54 -13.45 -15.65 -13.00
N ASN A 55 -12.21 -15.13 -12.95
CA ASN A 55 -10.97 -15.90 -12.72
C ASN A 55 -10.37 -15.66 -11.31
N GLY A 56 -11.12 -15.10 -10.38
CA GLY A 56 -10.64 -14.86 -9.00
C GLY A 56 -10.24 -16.13 -8.25
N ASN A 57 -10.88 -17.27 -8.56
CA ASN A 57 -10.52 -18.58 -8.00
C ASN A 57 -9.15 -19.11 -8.45
N GLU A 58 -8.49 -18.45 -9.42
CA GLU A 58 -7.14 -18.77 -9.88
C GLU A 58 -6.06 -18.02 -9.10
N ALA A 59 -6.45 -17.01 -8.31
CA ALA A 59 -5.53 -16.20 -7.52
C ALA A 59 -4.67 -17.07 -6.59
N PHE A 60 -3.34 -16.91 -6.67
CA PHE A 60 -2.32 -17.71 -5.99
C PHE A 60 -2.30 -19.22 -6.35
N ARG A 61 -3.23 -19.64 -7.18
CA ARG A 61 -3.28 -20.99 -7.73
C ARG A 61 -2.48 -21.13 -9.01
N LYS A 62 -2.45 -20.08 -9.81
CA LYS A 62 -1.72 -20.00 -11.09
C LYS A 62 -0.75 -18.82 -11.07
N ASP A 63 0.25 -18.91 -11.91
CA ASP A 63 1.08 -17.75 -12.23
C ASP A 63 0.23 -16.64 -12.86
N ILE A 64 0.61 -15.41 -12.61
CA ILE A 64 -0.06 -14.22 -13.16
C ILE A 64 -0.18 -14.28 -14.70
N VAL A 65 0.83 -14.83 -15.37
CA VAL A 65 0.87 -14.99 -16.84
C VAL A 65 -0.08 -16.07 -17.36
N ASP A 66 -0.54 -16.98 -16.49
CA ASP A 66 -1.43 -18.09 -16.79
C ASP A 66 -2.88 -17.87 -16.32
N LEU A 67 -3.16 -16.71 -15.71
CA LEU A 67 -4.54 -16.35 -15.39
C LEU A 67 -5.39 -16.32 -16.65
N THR A 68 -6.58 -16.91 -16.57
CA THR A 68 -7.49 -16.99 -17.71
C THR A 68 -7.85 -15.60 -18.24
N ASP A 69 -7.53 -15.35 -19.50
CA ASP A 69 -7.72 -14.07 -20.22
C ASP A 69 -8.72 -14.21 -21.37
N THR A 70 -9.98 -14.37 -21.05
CA THR A 70 -11.04 -14.63 -22.03
C THR A 70 -12.17 -13.59 -21.95
N ILE A 71 -13.14 -13.73 -22.83
CA ILE A 71 -14.39 -12.99 -22.77
C ILE A 71 -15.31 -13.60 -21.71
N SER A 72 -16.01 -12.74 -20.98
CA SER A 72 -17.08 -13.15 -20.07
C SER A 72 -18.29 -12.24 -20.22
N TRP A 73 -19.47 -12.79 -19.95
CA TRP A 73 -20.73 -12.05 -19.96
C TRP A 73 -21.36 -12.06 -18.58
N TYR A 74 -21.80 -10.89 -18.13
CA TYR A 74 -22.59 -10.71 -16.93
C TYR A 74 -23.98 -10.18 -17.32
N ARG A 75 -25.04 -10.82 -16.84
CA ARG A 75 -26.42 -10.40 -17.13
C ARG A 75 -27.22 -10.30 -15.85
N LYS A 76 -28.15 -9.35 -15.80
CA LYS A 76 -29.10 -9.22 -14.70
C LYS A 76 -30.45 -8.74 -15.19
N THR A 77 -31.51 -9.45 -14.82
CA THR A 77 -32.89 -8.99 -14.96
C THR A 77 -33.30 -8.26 -13.67
N PHE A 78 -33.89 -7.07 -13.81
CA PHE A 78 -34.31 -6.26 -12.67
C PHE A 78 -35.62 -5.50 -13.00
N HIS A 79 -36.26 -4.97 -11.97
CA HIS A 79 -37.56 -4.28 -12.11
C HIS A 79 -37.50 -2.90 -11.48
N LEU A 80 -37.90 -1.86 -12.26
CA LEU A 80 -38.06 -0.50 -11.77
C LEU A 80 -39.47 -0.02 -12.08
N THR A 81 -40.17 0.55 -11.12
CA THR A 81 -41.54 1.00 -11.24
C THR A 81 -41.70 2.52 -11.12
N ASP A 82 -40.86 3.17 -10.30
CA ASP A 82 -40.97 4.59 -10.01
C ASP A 82 -39.89 5.39 -10.73
N ILE A 83 -39.97 5.44 -12.06
CA ILE A 83 -39.02 6.12 -12.95
C ILE A 83 -39.65 7.23 -13.80
N ALA A 84 -40.96 7.47 -13.65
CA ALA A 84 -41.62 8.54 -14.38
C ALA A 84 -41.05 9.89 -13.99
N ASP A 85 -40.61 10.70 -14.97
CA ASP A 85 -39.96 12.00 -14.77
C ASP A 85 -38.66 11.95 -13.94
N LYS A 86 -37.99 10.81 -13.95
CA LYS A 86 -36.70 10.60 -13.24
C LYS A 86 -35.55 10.38 -14.23
N LYS A 87 -34.34 10.59 -13.73
CA LYS A 87 -33.10 10.14 -14.36
C LYS A 87 -32.66 8.85 -13.69
N VAL A 88 -32.11 7.94 -14.47
CA VAL A 88 -31.57 6.67 -13.98
C VAL A 88 -30.15 6.50 -14.49
N PHE A 89 -29.20 6.28 -13.57
CA PHE A 89 -27.80 6.05 -13.90
C PHE A 89 -27.32 4.73 -13.30
N ILE A 90 -26.37 4.09 -13.97
CA ILE A 90 -25.62 2.96 -13.40
C ILE A 90 -24.16 3.35 -13.22
N GLU A 91 -23.58 2.95 -12.09
CA GLU A 91 -22.19 3.15 -11.72
C GLU A 91 -21.55 1.80 -11.44
N PHE A 92 -20.46 1.48 -12.12
CA PHE A 92 -19.58 0.35 -11.87
C PHE A 92 -18.29 0.87 -11.22
N GLU A 93 -17.96 0.45 -10.01
CA GLU A 93 -16.68 0.83 -9.37
C GLU A 93 -15.46 0.22 -10.05
N GLY A 94 -15.66 -0.80 -10.90
CA GLY A 94 -14.61 -1.38 -11.71
C GLY A 94 -15.10 -2.50 -12.60
N VAL A 95 -14.62 -2.47 -13.85
CA VAL A 95 -14.81 -3.54 -14.85
C VAL A 95 -13.49 -3.73 -15.57
N ARG A 96 -13.09 -4.98 -15.82
CA ARG A 96 -11.77 -5.27 -16.39
C ARG A 96 -11.85 -6.29 -17.51
N GLN A 97 -11.04 -6.18 -18.62
CA GLN A 97 -10.19 -5.02 -19.02
C GLN A 97 -11.01 -4.01 -19.81
N GLY A 98 -11.57 -4.39 -20.95
CA GLY A 98 -12.51 -3.61 -21.73
C GLY A 98 -13.89 -4.22 -21.66
N ALA A 99 -14.93 -3.41 -21.71
CA ALA A 99 -16.30 -3.93 -21.65
C ALA A 99 -17.26 -3.13 -22.52
N ASP A 100 -18.25 -3.83 -23.09
CA ASP A 100 -19.44 -3.27 -23.76
C ASP A 100 -20.65 -3.47 -22.85
N PHE A 101 -21.49 -2.45 -22.77
CA PHE A 101 -22.66 -2.41 -21.89
C PHE A 101 -23.95 -2.30 -22.72
N TYR A 102 -24.97 -3.07 -22.36
CA TYR A 102 -26.25 -3.13 -23.05
C TYR A 102 -27.40 -3.06 -22.05
N LEU A 103 -28.46 -2.31 -22.38
CA LEU A 103 -29.72 -2.31 -21.64
C LEU A 103 -30.86 -2.61 -22.61
N ASN A 104 -31.66 -3.64 -22.29
CA ASN A 104 -32.80 -4.06 -23.13
C ASN A 104 -32.40 -4.26 -24.61
N GLY A 105 -31.22 -4.81 -24.86
CA GLY A 105 -30.65 -5.02 -26.19
C GLY A 105 -30.02 -3.81 -26.85
N GLN A 106 -30.14 -2.62 -26.26
CA GLN A 106 -29.52 -1.40 -26.77
C GLN A 106 -28.12 -1.19 -26.21
N HIS A 107 -27.13 -0.88 -27.05
CA HIS A 107 -25.76 -0.60 -26.66
C HIS A 107 -25.68 0.76 -25.98
N LEU A 108 -25.25 0.79 -24.70
CA LEU A 108 -25.11 2.01 -23.91
C LEU A 108 -23.76 2.72 -24.18
N GLY A 109 -22.70 1.94 -24.38
CA GLY A 109 -21.33 2.43 -24.51
C GLY A 109 -20.33 1.35 -24.09
N TYR A 110 -19.08 1.79 -23.94
CA TYR A 110 -17.97 0.91 -23.54
C TYR A 110 -17.06 1.59 -22.53
N SER A 111 -16.30 0.79 -21.76
CA SER A 111 -15.23 1.24 -20.88
C SER A 111 -13.98 0.39 -21.13
N GLU A 112 -12.77 1.00 -21.03
CA GLU A 112 -11.56 0.34 -21.52
C GLU A 112 -10.39 0.32 -20.55
N ASN A 113 -10.29 1.28 -19.62
CA ASN A 113 -9.06 1.41 -18.83
C ASN A 113 -8.83 0.25 -17.84
N GLY A 114 -9.89 -0.44 -17.42
CA GLY A 114 -9.83 -1.65 -16.58
C GLY A 114 -9.43 -1.45 -15.13
N VAL A 115 -9.26 -0.20 -14.65
CA VAL A 115 -8.80 0.12 -13.30
C VAL A 115 -9.54 1.28 -12.63
N MET A 116 -10.54 1.85 -13.31
CA MET A 116 -11.37 2.94 -12.79
C MET A 116 -12.85 2.62 -12.87
N ALA A 117 -13.64 3.40 -12.11
CA ALA A 117 -15.08 3.40 -12.20
C ALA A 117 -15.54 3.90 -13.58
N CYS A 118 -16.70 3.38 -14.01
CA CYS A 118 -17.39 3.82 -15.22
C CYS A 118 -18.91 3.82 -14.99
N GLY A 119 -19.66 4.51 -15.84
CA GLY A 119 -21.13 4.53 -15.71
C GLY A 119 -21.85 5.19 -16.85
N PHE A 120 -23.16 4.93 -16.90
CA PHE A 120 -24.00 5.31 -18.05
C PHE A 120 -25.35 5.88 -17.60
N ASP A 121 -25.88 6.78 -18.42
CA ASP A 121 -27.26 7.24 -18.33
C ASP A 121 -28.20 6.20 -18.97
N LEU A 122 -28.98 5.53 -18.14
CA LEU A 122 -29.94 4.51 -18.56
C LEU A 122 -31.28 5.12 -19.03
N THR A 123 -31.56 6.38 -18.71
CA THR A 123 -32.84 7.03 -18.89
C THR A 123 -33.44 6.86 -20.31
N PRO A 124 -32.65 6.94 -21.40
CA PRO A 124 -33.21 6.78 -22.77
C PRO A 124 -33.69 5.37 -23.09
N TYR A 125 -33.23 4.35 -22.34
CA TYR A 125 -33.41 2.95 -22.69
C TYR A 125 -34.11 2.13 -21.59
N ILE A 126 -34.39 2.73 -20.44
CA ILE A 126 -35.01 2.03 -19.28
C ILE A 126 -36.51 1.92 -19.46
N ASN A 127 -37.06 0.74 -19.19
CA ASN A 127 -38.50 0.50 -19.24
C ASN A 127 -39.10 0.58 -17.82
N LYS A 128 -40.35 1.05 -17.71
CA LYS A 128 -41.12 0.84 -16.49
C LYS A 128 -41.43 -0.65 -16.36
N GLY A 129 -40.97 -1.26 -15.27
CA GLY A 129 -41.11 -2.70 -15.03
C GLY A 129 -39.84 -3.47 -15.31
N LYS A 130 -39.92 -4.53 -16.11
CA LYS A 130 -38.78 -5.43 -16.40
C LYS A 130 -37.74 -4.77 -17.28
N ASN A 131 -36.47 -4.94 -16.90
CA ASN A 131 -35.30 -4.55 -17.67
C ASN A 131 -34.24 -5.64 -17.60
N VAL A 132 -33.38 -5.70 -18.61
CA VAL A 132 -32.24 -6.61 -18.70
C VAL A 132 -30.97 -5.81 -19.00
N ILE A 133 -29.99 -5.85 -18.11
CA ILE A 133 -28.65 -5.33 -18.37
C ILE A 133 -27.71 -6.48 -18.71
N ALA A 134 -26.84 -6.27 -19.70
CA ALA A 134 -25.82 -7.21 -20.10
C ALA A 134 -24.47 -6.49 -20.26
N VAL A 135 -23.41 -7.09 -19.76
CA VAL A 135 -22.03 -6.57 -19.83
C VAL A 135 -21.13 -7.64 -20.44
N ARG A 136 -20.52 -7.32 -21.58
CA ARG A 136 -19.52 -8.15 -22.22
C ARG A 136 -18.13 -7.65 -21.85
N CYS A 137 -17.38 -8.43 -21.09
CA CYS A 137 -16.04 -8.10 -20.64
C CYS A 137 -15.01 -8.85 -21.51
N ASP A 138 -14.09 -8.13 -22.11
CA ASP A 138 -12.90 -8.67 -22.79
C ASP A 138 -11.67 -8.46 -21.90
N ASN A 139 -11.17 -9.55 -21.34
CA ASN A 139 -10.05 -9.54 -20.38
C ASN A 139 -8.71 -9.92 -21.04
N SER A 140 -8.60 -9.82 -22.36
CA SER A 140 -7.38 -10.22 -23.08
C SER A 140 -6.18 -9.36 -22.70
N TRP A 141 -5.02 -10.00 -22.51
CA TRP A 141 -3.74 -9.30 -22.39
C TRP A 141 -3.37 -8.49 -23.64
N THR A 142 -3.96 -8.84 -24.78
CA THR A 142 -3.75 -8.16 -26.05
C THR A 142 -4.76 -7.05 -26.34
N TYR A 143 -5.67 -6.75 -25.39
CA TYR A 143 -6.68 -5.73 -25.56
C TYR A 143 -6.08 -4.39 -26.00
N ARG A 144 -6.68 -3.77 -27.03
CA ARG A 144 -6.30 -2.46 -27.54
C ARG A 144 -7.44 -1.48 -27.36
N SER A 145 -7.13 -0.30 -26.85
CA SER A 145 -8.10 0.79 -26.76
C SER A 145 -8.66 1.13 -28.14
N ARG A 146 -9.97 1.24 -28.24
CA ARG A 146 -10.68 1.71 -29.44
C ARG A 146 -10.44 3.20 -29.70
N LYS A 147 -10.35 3.97 -28.59
CA LYS A 147 -10.12 5.42 -28.64
C LYS A 147 -8.72 5.77 -29.13
N HIS A 148 -7.71 5.05 -28.68
CA HIS A 148 -6.31 5.40 -28.89
C HIS A 148 -5.55 4.42 -29.80
N ASP A 149 -6.18 3.33 -30.24
CA ASP A 149 -5.55 2.23 -30.99
C ASP A 149 -4.21 1.76 -30.37
N SER A 150 -4.16 1.72 -29.06
CA SER A 150 -2.96 1.37 -28.29
C SER A 150 -3.29 0.43 -27.14
N ARG A 151 -2.33 -0.42 -26.75
CA ARG A 151 -2.45 -1.22 -25.53
C ARG A 151 -2.22 -0.34 -24.32
N TYR A 152 -2.93 -0.63 -23.24
CA TYR A 152 -2.68 0.00 -21.94
C TYR A 152 -1.34 -0.49 -21.39
N GLN A 153 -0.52 0.45 -20.90
CA GLN A 153 0.78 0.13 -20.31
C GLN A 153 0.65 -0.76 -19.08
N TRP A 154 -0.40 -0.54 -18.29
CA TRP A 154 -0.70 -1.32 -17.07
C TRP A 154 -1.45 -2.64 -17.32
N ASN A 155 -1.84 -2.95 -18.53
CA ASN A 155 -2.30 -4.28 -18.90
C ASN A 155 -1.08 -5.13 -19.33
N ASP A 156 -0.19 -5.37 -18.38
CA ASP A 156 1.09 -6.06 -18.57
C ASP A 156 1.15 -7.35 -17.74
N ARG A 157 1.46 -8.47 -18.40
CA ARG A 157 1.55 -9.79 -17.80
C ARG A 157 2.56 -9.93 -16.67
N ASN A 158 3.55 -9.02 -16.59
CA ASN A 158 4.64 -9.15 -15.63
C ASN A 158 4.33 -8.49 -14.28
N PHE A 159 3.42 -7.50 -14.23
CA PHE A 159 3.26 -6.65 -13.07
C PHE A 159 1.90 -6.71 -12.41
N ASN A 160 0.82 -6.89 -13.15
CA ASN A 160 -0.54 -6.77 -12.63
C ASN A 160 -1.35 -8.03 -12.88
N ALA A 161 -1.90 -8.62 -11.82
CA ALA A 161 -2.83 -9.72 -11.91
C ALA A 161 -4.11 -9.27 -12.64
N ASN A 162 -4.49 -10.01 -13.68
CA ASN A 162 -5.63 -9.67 -14.54
C ASN A 162 -6.91 -10.36 -14.04
N TYR A 163 -7.45 -9.90 -12.92
CA TYR A 163 -8.73 -10.37 -12.37
C TYR A 163 -9.88 -9.72 -13.15
N GLY A 164 -10.46 -10.47 -14.11
CA GLY A 164 -11.39 -9.96 -15.12
C GLY A 164 -12.85 -10.01 -14.74
N GLY A 165 -13.67 -9.31 -15.50
CA GLY A 165 -15.11 -9.22 -15.34
C GLY A 165 -15.53 -8.02 -14.50
N ILE A 166 -16.45 -8.21 -13.54
CA ILE A 166 -16.93 -7.15 -12.64
C ILE A 166 -16.42 -7.44 -11.20
N PRO A 167 -15.15 -7.10 -10.91
CA PRO A 167 -14.53 -7.43 -9.62
C PRO A 167 -14.89 -6.48 -8.49
N LYS A 168 -15.71 -5.45 -8.72
CA LYS A 168 -16.09 -4.41 -7.75
C LYS A 168 -17.60 -4.16 -7.76
N ASN A 169 -18.07 -3.28 -6.87
CA ASN A 169 -19.48 -3.00 -6.66
C ASN A 169 -20.13 -2.32 -7.86
N VAL A 170 -21.42 -2.47 -7.93
CA VAL A 170 -22.29 -1.78 -8.90
C VAL A 170 -23.44 -1.11 -8.16
N TYR A 171 -23.75 0.13 -8.55
CA TYR A 171 -24.84 0.91 -7.98
C TYR A 171 -25.79 1.43 -9.06
N LEU A 172 -27.07 1.47 -8.73
CA LEU A 172 -28.09 2.11 -9.54
C LEU A 172 -28.53 3.39 -8.84
N HIS A 173 -28.58 4.50 -9.57
CA HIS A 173 -29.03 5.80 -9.06
C HIS A 173 -30.32 6.20 -9.76
N VAL A 174 -31.32 6.60 -8.99
CA VAL A 174 -32.55 7.21 -9.48
C VAL A 174 -32.64 8.61 -8.90
N THR A 175 -32.71 9.65 -9.76
CA THR A 175 -32.70 11.05 -9.36
C THR A 175 -33.86 11.82 -9.99
N ASP A 176 -34.11 13.03 -9.50
CA ASP A 176 -34.91 14.04 -10.22
C ASP A 176 -34.17 14.46 -11.51
N LYS A 177 -34.81 15.20 -12.38
CA LYS A 177 -34.21 15.83 -13.57
C LYS A 177 -33.32 17.05 -13.20
N LEU A 178 -33.49 17.61 -12.02
CA LEU A 178 -32.57 18.56 -11.43
C LEU A 178 -31.77 17.81 -10.36
N TYR A 179 -30.50 17.55 -10.59
CA TYR A 179 -29.70 16.66 -9.76
C TYR A 179 -28.23 17.08 -9.65
N GLN A 180 -27.58 16.65 -8.58
CA GLN A 180 -26.12 16.69 -8.43
C GLN A 180 -25.51 15.56 -9.28
N THR A 181 -24.51 15.88 -10.10
CA THR A 181 -23.95 14.91 -11.07
C THR A 181 -23.09 13.83 -10.38
N LEU A 182 -22.82 12.75 -11.11
CA LEU A 182 -21.88 11.71 -10.67
C LEU A 182 -20.44 12.07 -11.09
N PRO A 183 -19.40 11.68 -10.31
CA PRO A 183 -18.00 12.00 -10.65
C PRO A 183 -17.40 11.03 -11.69
N LEU A 184 -18.06 10.87 -12.83
CA LEU A 184 -17.70 9.93 -13.91
C LEU A 184 -17.37 10.69 -15.19
N TYR A 185 -16.21 11.35 -15.17
CA TYR A 185 -15.86 12.34 -16.19
C TYR A 185 -15.73 11.75 -17.60
N SER A 186 -15.01 10.64 -17.75
CA SER A 186 -14.80 10.04 -19.09
C SER A 186 -16.09 9.57 -19.75
N ASP A 187 -17.09 9.15 -18.97
CA ASP A 187 -18.34 8.58 -19.47
C ASP A 187 -19.48 9.60 -19.55
N LEU A 188 -19.63 10.44 -18.53
CA LEU A 188 -20.75 11.39 -18.40
C LEU A 188 -20.35 12.86 -18.55
N GLY A 189 -19.06 13.17 -18.62
CA GLY A 189 -18.55 14.53 -18.68
C GLY A 189 -18.80 15.32 -17.40
N THR A 190 -18.92 14.65 -16.25
CA THR A 190 -19.36 15.26 -14.98
C THR A 190 -18.37 15.05 -13.84
N THR A 191 -18.32 16.00 -12.89
CA THR A 191 -17.32 16.07 -11.83
C THR A 191 -17.86 15.80 -10.43
N GLY A 192 -19.18 15.69 -10.27
CA GLY A 192 -19.81 15.38 -8.97
C GLY A 192 -19.61 16.46 -7.91
N THR A 193 -19.54 15.98 -6.66
CA THR A 193 -19.41 16.83 -5.47
C THR A 193 -17.94 16.83 -4.98
N TYR A 194 -17.48 18.00 -4.50
CA TYR A 194 -16.17 18.20 -3.92
C TYR A 194 -16.28 18.85 -2.55
N ILE A 195 -15.79 18.12 -1.52
CA ILE A 195 -15.76 18.57 -0.13
C ILE A 195 -14.31 18.77 0.28
N TYR A 196 -14.00 19.95 0.81
CA TYR A 196 -12.64 20.27 1.26
C TYR A 196 -12.68 21.28 2.42
N ALA A 197 -11.53 21.54 3.04
CA ALA A 197 -11.41 22.53 4.07
C ALA A 197 -10.19 23.43 3.85
N THR A 198 -10.30 24.68 4.32
CA THR A 198 -9.23 25.69 4.30
C THR A 198 -9.11 26.36 5.67
N ASP A 199 -8.17 27.29 5.80
CA ASP A 199 -7.98 28.14 6.99
C ASP A 199 -7.90 27.33 8.29
N PHE A 200 -7.13 26.26 8.27
CA PHE A 200 -6.97 25.34 9.39
C PHE A 200 -6.26 26.00 10.58
N ASP A 201 -6.90 25.94 11.73
CA ASP A 201 -6.31 26.10 13.05
C ASP A 201 -6.36 24.75 13.77
N ILE A 202 -5.25 24.00 13.72
CA ILE A 202 -5.19 22.65 14.28
C ILE A 202 -5.33 22.68 15.80
N ALA A 203 -4.61 23.60 16.48
CA ALA A 203 -4.65 23.73 17.93
C ALA A 203 -6.02 24.20 18.43
N GLY A 204 -6.68 25.11 17.69
CA GLY A 204 -8.02 25.61 17.98
C GLY A 204 -9.14 24.68 17.48
N ARG A 205 -8.82 23.59 16.79
CA ARG A 205 -9.79 22.63 16.24
C ARG A 205 -10.81 23.29 15.31
N LYS A 206 -10.33 24.15 14.40
CA LYS A 206 -11.17 24.96 13.51
C LYS A 206 -10.69 24.86 12.06
N ALA A 207 -11.64 24.96 11.14
CA ALA A 207 -11.38 25.14 9.72
C ALA A 207 -12.61 25.76 9.04
N VAL A 208 -12.44 26.26 7.82
CA VAL A 208 -13.57 26.58 6.95
C VAL A 208 -13.87 25.36 6.10
N ILE A 209 -15.08 24.81 6.24
CA ILE A 209 -15.55 23.67 5.43
C ILE A 209 -16.24 24.23 4.19
N HIS A 210 -15.89 23.67 3.04
CA HIS A 210 -16.43 23.99 1.74
C HIS A 210 -17.17 22.78 1.17
N ALA A 211 -18.34 23.03 0.57
CA ALA A 211 -19.07 22.07 -0.23
C ALA A 211 -19.34 22.68 -1.60
N GLU A 212 -18.80 22.03 -2.63
CA GLU A 212 -19.06 22.34 -4.03
C GLU A 212 -19.73 21.16 -4.70
N SER A 213 -20.76 21.39 -5.52
CA SER A 213 -21.41 20.35 -6.27
C SER A 213 -21.75 20.82 -7.69
N GLN A 214 -21.47 19.97 -8.66
CA GLN A 214 -21.93 20.19 -10.01
C GLN A 214 -23.38 19.73 -10.13
N VAL A 215 -24.27 20.69 -10.44
CA VAL A 215 -25.72 20.48 -10.61
C VAL A 215 -26.08 20.59 -12.08
N ARG A 216 -26.96 19.72 -12.56
CA ARG A 216 -27.50 19.74 -13.93
C ARG A 216 -29.01 19.78 -13.89
N ASN A 217 -29.61 20.64 -14.77
CA ASN A 217 -31.04 20.72 -14.99
C ASN A 217 -31.38 20.08 -16.36
N GLU A 218 -31.90 18.88 -16.35
CA GLU A 218 -32.41 18.19 -17.55
C GLU A 218 -33.96 18.21 -17.66
N ASP A 219 -34.59 19.10 -16.86
CA ASP A 219 -36.02 19.39 -17.04
C ASP A 219 -36.26 20.27 -18.27
N THR A 220 -37.48 20.28 -18.76
CA THR A 220 -37.91 21.14 -19.86
C THR A 220 -38.20 22.57 -19.45
N THR A 221 -38.17 22.86 -18.12
CA THR A 221 -38.44 24.18 -17.55
C THR A 221 -37.27 24.65 -16.67
N ALA A 222 -37.21 25.93 -16.45
CA ALA A 222 -36.28 26.48 -15.45
C ALA A 222 -36.65 25.99 -14.06
N ARG A 223 -35.62 25.56 -13.30
CA ARG A 223 -35.80 25.05 -11.93
C ARG A 223 -35.02 25.91 -10.96
N SER A 224 -35.59 26.13 -9.78
CA SER A 224 -34.93 26.87 -8.68
C SER A 224 -34.78 25.99 -7.46
N PHE A 225 -33.67 26.18 -6.74
CA PHE A 225 -33.36 25.44 -5.55
C PHE A 225 -32.46 26.23 -4.60
N THR A 226 -32.39 25.78 -3.35
CA THR A 226 -31.36 26.13 -2.39
C THR A 226 -30.44 24.91 -2.23
N PHE A 227 -29.13 25.11 -2.38
CA PHE A 227 -28.12 24.09 -2.10
C PHE A 227 -27.76 24.12 -0.63
N PHE A 228 -27.68 22.96 0.02
CA PHE A 228 -27.29 22.84 1.42
C PHE A 228 -26.21 21.80 1.63
N ALA A 229 -25.47 21.96 2.74
CA ALA A 229 -24.57 20.94 3.27
C ALA A 229 -24.80 20.76 4.77
N LYS A 230 -24.91 19.51 5.21
CA LYS A 230 -24.90 19.10 6.61
C LYS A 230 -23.65 18.29 6.88
N VAL A 231 -22.94 18.64 7.94
CA VAL A 231 -21.76 17.90 8.39
C VAL A 231 -22.13 17.14 9.66
N LEU A 232 -22.07 15.82 9.60
CA LEU A 232 -22.35 14.93 10.73
C LEU A 232 -21.02 14.35 11.23
N ASP A 233 -20.84 14.29 12.54
CA ASP A 233 -19.69 13.64 13.18
C ASP A 233 -19.77 12.11 13.09
N ALA A 234 -18.81 11.41 13.69
CA ALA A 234 -18.73 9.94 13.64
C ALA A 234 -19.92 9.27 14.35
N GLU A 235 -20.57 9.95 15.26
CA GLU A 235 -21.78 9.51 15.99
C GLU A 235 -23.08 9.88 15.27
N GLY A 236 -22.99 10.56 14.12
CA GLY A 236 -24.14 11.00 13.33
C GLY A 236 -24.80 12.28 13.83
N LYS A 237 -24.14 13.02 14.75
CA LYS A 237 -24.63 14.31 15.25
C LYS A 237 -24.25 15.43 14.28
N GLU A 238 -25.20 16.31 13.97
CA GLU A 238 -24.97 17.49 13.16
C GLU A 238 -24.05 18.49 13.88
N VAL A 239 -22.90 18.78 13.26
CA VAL A 239 -21.90 19.75 13.75
C VAL A 239 -21.91 21.05 12.95
N ALA A 240 -22.42 21.02 11.72
CA ALA A 240 -22.62 22.21 10.90
C ALA A 240 -23.75 21.99 9.88
N HIS A 241 -24.47 23.08 9.57
CA HIS A 241 -25.47 23.14 8.51
C HIS A 241 -25.44 24.52 7.86
N PHE A 242 -25.19 24.55 6.57
CA PHE A 242 -25.11 25.81 5.83
C PHE A 242 -25.76 25.69 4.44
N THR A 243 -26.24 26.79 3.93
CA THR A 243 -27.06 26.84 2.71
C THR A 243 -26.64 27.97 1.80
N SER A 244 -26.88 27.78 0.48
CA SER A 244 -26.74 28.84 -0.52
C SER A 244 -27.90 29.85 -0.47
N GLU A 245 -27.74 30.96 -1.15
CA GLU A 245 -28.87 31.69 -1.68
C GLU A 245 -29.61 30.83 -2.72
N ARG A 246 -30.82 31.30 -3.09
CA ARG A 246 -31.61 30.67 -4.14
C ARG A 246 -30.89 30.71 -5.49
N VAL A 247 -30.74 29.54 -6.12
CA VAL A 247 -30.14 29.35 -7.45
C VAL A 247 -31.23 29.01 -8.43
N THR A 248 -31.22 29.61 -9.63
CA THR A 248 -32.11 29.27 -10.73
C THR A 248 -31.27 28.78 -11.90
N MET A 249 -31.66 27.64 -12.49
CA MET A 249 -31.00 27.03 -13.65
C MET A 249 -31.99 26.86 -14.80
N GLN A 250 -31.53 27.19 -16.02
CA GLN A 250 -32.29 27.01 -17.24
C GLN A 250 -32.28 25.53 -17.68
N PRO A 251 -33.22 25.11 -18.56
CA PRO A 251 -33.18 23.79 -19.20
C PRO A 251 -31.82 23.51 -19.88
N GLY A 252 -31.22 22.35 -19.60
CA GLY A 252 -29.93 21.92 -20.14
C GLY A 252 -28.70 22.55 -19.48
N GLU A 253 -28.87 23.46 -18.52
CA GLU A 253 -27.73 24.10 -17.82
C GLU A 253 -27.03 23.13 -16.88
N THR A 254 -25.70 23.20 -16.87
CA THR A 254 -24.83 22.57 -15.86
C THR A 254 -24.03 23.65 -15.15
N LYS A 255 -24.02 23.64 -13.81
CA LYS A 255 -23.40 24.69 -12.99
C LYS A 255 -22.79 24.10 -11.71
N ASN A 256 -21.61 24.58 -11.35
CA ASN A 256 -21.04 24.34 -10.03
C ASN A 256 -21.66 25.33 -9.04
N VAL A 257 -22.17 24.82 -7.93
CA VAL A 257 -22.67 25.61 -6.79
C VAL A 257 -21.74 25.37 -5.62
N HIS A 258 -21.41 26.44 -4.88
CA HIS A 258 -20.42 26.41 -3.80
C HIS A 258 -20.95 27.13 -2.58
N ILE A 259 -20.75 26.54 -1.40
CA ILE A 259 -21.04 27.13 -0.10
C ILE A 259 -19.91 26.79 0.87
N SER A 260 -19.74 27.64 1.89
CA SER A 260 -18.74 27.38 2.93
C SER A 260 -19.14 27.97 4.26
N GLN A 261 -18.58 27.39 5.33
CA GLN A 261 -18.81 27.90 6.70
C GLN A 261 -17.60 27.59 7.58
N PRO A 262 -17.17 28.54 8.46
CA PRO A 262 -16.26 28.22 9.56
C PRO A 262 -16.91 27.24 10.56
N VAL A 263 -16.17 26.20 10.94
CA VAL A 263 -16.63 25.18 11.88
C VAL A 263 -15.59 24.97 12.97
N GLU A 264 -16.05 24.85 14.21
CA GLU A 264 -15.21 24.64 15.39
C GLU A 264 -15.45 23.25 16.00
N GLY A 265 -14.54 22.80 16.85
CA GLY A 265 -14.63 21.51 17.52
C GLY A 265 -14.32 20.33 16.61
N LEU A 266 -13.62 20.56 15.49
CA LEU A 266 -13.32 19.53 14.52
C LEU A 266 -12.28 18.52 15.04
N HIS A 267 -12.44 17.26 14.63
CA HIS A 267 -11.46 16.20 14.70
C HIS A 267 -10.76 16.10 13.34
N PHE A 268 -9.43 16.17 13.35
CA PHE A 268 -8.67 16.10 12.10
C PHE A 268 -8.16 14.70 11.82
N TRP A 269 -8.44 14.22 10.62
CA TRP A 269 -7.95 12.95 10.13
C TRP A 269 -6.41 12.88 10.19
N SER A 270 -5.87 11.79 10.70
CA SER A 270 -4.42 11.56 10.75
C SER A 270 -4.08 10.07 10.74
N TRP A 271 -2.79 9.76 10.80
CA TRP A 271 -2.32 8.40 10.84
C TRP A 271 -2.81 7.64 12.07
N GLY A 272 -3.49 6.49 11.82
CA GLY A 272 -4.11 5.67 12.86
C GLY A 272 -5.27 6.34 13.60
N TYR A 273 -5.74 7.48 13.08
CA TYR A 273 -6.92 8.21 13.52
C TYR A 273 -7.77 8.56 12.30
N GLY A 274 -8.44 7.54 11.78
CA GLY A 274 -9.27 7.63 10.58
C GLY A 274 -10.61 8.32 10.83
N TYR A 275 -10.62 9.46 11.52
CA TYR A 275 -11.86 10.17 11.87
C TYR A 275 -12.53 10.72 10.61
N LEU A 276 -13.74 10.26 10.34
CA LEU A 276 -14.52 10.66 9.18
C LEU A 276 -15.83 11.32 9.59
N TYR A 277 -16.14 12.40 8.88
CA TYR A 277 -17.45 13.03 8.87
C TYR A 277 -18.31 12.48 7.75
N THR A 278 -19.61 12.47 7.95
CA THR A 278 -20.58 12.27 6.88
C THR A 278 -21.08 13.64 6.44
N VAL A 279 -20.75 14.05 5.23
CA VAL A 279 -21.25 15.29 4.63
C VAL A 279 -22.40 14.95 3.70
N VAL A 280 -23.57 15.49 4.02
CA VAL A 280 -24.78 15.34 3.22
C VAL A 280 -25.00 16.65 2.48
N THR A 281 -24.88 16.63 1.15
CA THR A 281 -25.23 17.76 0.29
C THR A 281 -26.58 17.54 -0.37
N GLY A 282 -27.36 18.56 -0.54
CA GLY A 282 -28.68 18.37 -1.16
C GLY A 282 -29.24 19.62 -1.79
N LEU A 283 -30.31 19.40 -2.57
CA LEU A 283 -31.09 20.43 -3.24
C LEU A 283 -32.48 20.48 -2.59
N GLN A 284 -32.93 21.69 -2.24
CA GLN A 284 -34.28 21.93 -1.73
C GLN A 284 -35.03 22.88 -2.69
N ASP A 285 -36.29 22.52 -2.99
CA ASP A 285 -37.17 23.38 -3.77
C ASP A 285 -37.76 24.54 -2.93
N ASP A 286 -38.57 25.39 -3.57
CA ASP A 286 -39.23 26.55 -2.92
C ASP A 286 -40.20 26.17 -1.79
N HIS A 287 -40.61 24.89 -1.74
CA HIS A 287 -41.49 24.36 -0.70
C HIS A 287 -40.70 23.67 0.41
N THR A 288 -39.38 23.85 0.46
CA THR A 288 -38.46 23.16 1.39
C THR A 288 -38.44 21.64 1.24
N THR A 289 -38.93 21.11 0.12
CA THR A 289 -38.85 19.69 -0.19
C THR A 289 -37.48 19.36 -0.70
N GLN A 290 -36.82 18.38 -0.09
CA GLN A 290 -35.54 17.87 -0.56
C GLN A 290 -35.73 17.06 -1.84
N THR A 291 -35.13 17.52 -2.94
CA THR A 291 -35.30 16.92 -4.27
C THR A 291 -34.11 16.07 -4.68
N ASP A 292 -32.94 16.28 -4.10
CA ASP A 292 -31.75 15.49 -4.33
C ASP A 292 -30.84 15.45 -3.09
N GLU A 293 -30.06 14.37 -2.90
CA GLU A 293 -29.14 14.19 -1.80
C GLU A 293 -27.93 13.36 -2.22
N VAL A 294 -26.73 13.81 -1.86
CA VAL A 294 -25.48 13.08 -2.04
C VAL A 294 -24.79 12.97 -0.68
N ILE A 295 -24.43 11.73 -0.33
CA ILE A 295 -23.76 11.42 0.94
C ILE A 295 -22.28 11.12 0.64
N ILE A 296 -21.39 11.86 1.26
CA ILE A 296 -19.94 11.70 1.15
C ILE A 296 -19.36 11.49 2.55
N ARG A 297 -18.61 10.42 2.72
CA ARG A 297 -17.83 10.18 3.93
C ARG A 297 -16.41 10.69 3.69
N THR A 298 -15.97 11.69 4.46
CA THR A 298 -14.68 12.36 4.28
C THR A 298 -14.07 12.79 5.61
N GLY A 299 -12.78 13.11 5.60
CA GLY A 299 -12.08 13.67 6.75
C GLY A 299 -11.33 14.95 6.38
N PHE A 300 -11.12 15.83 7.37
CA PHE A 300 -10.41 17.10 7.18
C PHE A 300 -9.01 16.99 7.77
N ARG A 301 -8.02 17.51 7.07
CA ARG A 301 -6.62 17.51 7.49
C ARG A 301 -5.83 18.63 6.82
N LYS A 302 -4.84 19.15 7.52
CA LYS A 302 -3.88 20.13 6.99
C LYS A 302 -2.60 19.44 6.56
N THR A 303 -2.12 19.73 5.35
CA THR A 303 -0.86 19.20 4.82
C THR A 303 0.04 20.32 4.34
N ARG A 304 1.35 20.07 4.36
CA ARG A 304 2.36 20.91 3.74
C ARG A 304 3.55 20.05 3.29
N PHE A 305 4.06 20.32 2.11
CA PHE A 305 5.20 19.64 1.50
C PHE A 305 6.25 20.70 1.17
N ALA A 306 7.22 20.86 2.03
CA ALA A 306 8.21 21.92 1.91
C ALA A 306 9.44 21.64 2.80
N GLU A 307 10.54 22.29 2.50
CA GLU A 307 11.77 22.19 3.30
C GLU A 307 12.27 20.75 3.43
N GLY A 308 12.09 19.93 2.38
CA GLY A 308 12.40 18.50 2.39
C GLY A 308 11.51 17.65 3.31
N LYS A 309 10.44 18.20 3.87
CA LYS A 309 9.62 17.56 4.90
C LYS A 309 8.15 17.44 4.47
N ILE A 310 7.48 16.47 5.08
CA ILE A 310 6.05 16.22 4.97
C ILE A 310 5.40 16.62 6.30
N TRP A 311 4.38 17.46 6.24
CA TRP A 311 3.65 17.94 7.40
C TRP A 311 2.19 17.47 7.35
N LEU A 312 1.70 16.90 8.43
CA LEU A 312 0.29 16.56 8.63
C LEU A 312 -0.18 17.14 9.96
N ASN A 313 -1.22 17.97 9.93
CA ASN A 313 -1.77 18.66 11.10
C ASN A 313 -0.66 19.35 11.94
N ASP A 314 0.18 20.11 11.25
CA ASP A 314 1.31 20.89 11.80
C ASP A 314 2.45 20.04 12.43
N ARG A 315 2.46 18.73 12.26
CA ARG A 315 3.55 17.87 12.68
C ARG A 315 4.31 17.30 11.49
N VAL A 316 5.63 17.25 11.60
CA VAL A 316 6.47 16.59 10.59
C VAL A 316 6.26 15.08 10.68
N LEU A 317 6.03 14.45 9.53
CA LEU A 317 6.04 13.00 9.36
C LEU A 317 7.28 12.54 8.61
N MET A 318 7.75 11.37 8.98
CA MET A 318 8.69 10.59 8.19
C MET A 318 7.93 9.38 7.62
N MET A 319 8.01 9.17 6.31
CA MET A 319 7.28 8.05 5.68
C MET A 319 7.91 6.73 6.08
N HIS A 320 7.10 5.84 6.54
CA HIS A 320 7.44 4.46 6.86
C HIS A 320 6.22 3.58 6.59
N GLY A 321 6.38 2.53 5.83
CA GLY A 321 5.24 1.72 5.42
C GLY A 321 5.61 0.75 4.31
N TYR A 322 4.67 0.56 3.39
CA TYR A 322 4.79 -0.51 2.41
C TYR A 322 4.40 -0.05 1.02
N ALA A 323 5.18 -0.51 0.03
CA ALA A 323 4.73 -0.56 -1.33
C ALA A 323 3.95 -1.87 -1.51
N GLN A 324 2.71 -1.80 -1.98
CA GLN A 324 1.83 -2.95 -2.16
C GLN A 324 1.25 -2.96 -3.56
N ARG A 325 1.08 -4.16 -4.14
CA ARG A 325 0.37 -4.27 -5.42
C ARG A 325 -1.07 -3.82 -5.27
N THR A 326 -1.65 -3.37 -6.37
CA THR A 326 -2.86 -2.56 -6.48
C THR A 326 -4.04 -3.17 -5.84
N SER A 327 -4.15 -3.96 -5.07
CA SER A 327 -5.35 -4.50 -4.47
C SER A 327 -4.97 -5.39 -3.32
N ASN A 328 -5.74 -5.37 -2.30
CA ASN A 328 -5.68 -6.34 -1.24
C ASN A 328 -6.19 -7.69 -1.78
N GLU A 329 -5.38 -8.36 -2.59
CA GLU A 329 -5.71 -9.66 -3.17
C GLU A 329 -5.60 -10.77 -2.13
N TRP A 330 -6.44 -11.80 -2.29
CA TRP A 330 -6.54 -12.95 -1.41
C TRP A 330 -6.58 -14.25 -2.22
N PRO A 331 -5.99 -15.34 -1.69
CA PRO A 331 -6.06 -16.65 -2.35
C PRO A 331 -7.49 -17.10 -2.64
N GLY A 332 -7.73 -17.60 -3.85
CA GLY A 332 -9.00 -18.15 -4.27
C GLY A 332 -10.14 -17.15 -4.57
N VAL A 333 -9.89 -15.86 -4.37
CA VAL A 333 -10.89 -14.81 -4.69
C VAL A 333 -10.30 -13.59 -5.40
N GLY A 334 -8.96 -13.48 -5.43
CA GLY A 334 -8.29 -12.30 -5.96
C GLY A 334 -8.71 -11.03 -5.21
N ILE A 335 -9.18 -10.03 -5.96
CA ILE A 335 -9.56 -8.72 -5.42
C ILE A 335 -11.05 -8.58 -5.08
N SER A 336 -11.84 -9.64 -5.30
CA SER A 336 -13.31 -9.63 -5.11
C SER A 336 -13.68 -10.00 -3.67
N VAL A 337 -13.32 -9.12 -2.73
CA VAL A 337 -13.51 -9.29 -1.28
C VAL A 337 -14.43 -8.23 -0.69
N PRO A 338 -15.09 -8.50 0.46
CA PRO A 338 -15.89 -7.49 1.15
C PRO A 338 -15.03 -6.37 1.74
N ALA A 339 -15.60 -5.19 1.93
CA ALA A 339 -14.90 -3.98 2.36
C ALA A 339 -14.15 -4.16 3.70
N TRP A 340 -14.69 -4.94 4.64
CA TRP A 340 -14.04 -5.17 5.93
C TRP A 340 -12.73 -5.95 5.84
N LEU A 341 -12.54 -6.80 4.80
CA LEU A 341 -11.26 -7.49 4.57
C LEU A 341 -10.18 -6.53 4.06
N SER A 342 -10.56 -5.50 3.30
CA SER A 342 -9.65 -4.40 2.99
C SER A 342 -9.24 -3.64 4.26
N ASP A 343 -10.21 -3.34 5.15
CA ASP A 343 -9.93 -2.72 6.45
C ASP A 343 -9.01 -3.61 7.30
N TYR A 344 -9.27 -4.91 7.36
CA TYR A 344 -8.44 -5.87 8.09
C TYR A 344 -6.98 -5.85 7.60
N SER A 345 -6.78 -5.85 6.28
CA SER A 345 -5.46 -5.82 5.67
C SER A 345 -4.73 -4.49 5.92
N ASN A 346 -5.41 -3.35 5.71
CA ASN A 346 -4.81 -2.02 5.86
C ASN A 346 -4.58 -1.65 7.34
N ASP A 347 -5.45 -2.10 8.25
CA ASP A 347 -5.29 -1.92 9.70
C ASP A 347 -4.04 -2.65 10.23
N LEU A 348 -3.69 -3.80 9.65
CA LEU A 348 -2.43 -4.48 9.97
C LEU A 348 -1.20 -3.64 9.58
N MET A 349 -1.24 -2.86 8.48
CA MET A 349 -0.16 -1.94 8.15
C MET A 349 0.00 -0.86 9.23
N VAL A 350 -1.12 -0.28 9.69
CA VAL A 350 -1.13 0.68 10.81
C VAL A 350 -0.64 0.03 12.11
N LYS A 351 -1.07 -1.19 12.40
CA LYS A 351 -0.64 -1.96 13.60
C LYS A 351 0.84 -2.33 13.59
N SER A 352 1.46 -2.46 12.43
CA SER A 352 2.92 -2.58 12.32
C SER A 352 3.65 -1.24 12.48
N ASN A 353 2.95 -0.18 12.87
CA ASN A 353 3.40 1.20 12.92
C ASN A 353 3.74 1.81 11.53
N GLY A 354 3.25 1.23 10.45
CA GLY A 354 3.32 1.83 9.12
C GLY A 354 2.35 3.00 8.98
N ASN A 355 2.76 4.08 8.31
CA ASN A 355 1.91 5.25 8.07
C ASN A 355 1.56 5.47 6.60
N LEU A 356 2.22 4.75 5.68
CA LEU A 356 2.04 4.92 4.23
C LEU A 356 1.89 3.58 3.52
N VAL A 357 0.92 3.50 2.62
CA VAL A 357 0.91 2.52 1.53
C VAL A 357 1.14 3.24 0.20
N ARG A 358 2.12 2.78 -0.57
CA ARG A 358 2.31 3.13 -1.97
C ARG A 358 1.73 2.02 -2.83
N TRP A 359 0.66 2.32 -3.54
CA TRP A 359 0.07 1.37 -4.48
C TRP A 359 0.93 1.26 -5.74
N MET A 360 1.11 0.04 -6.24
CA MET A 360 1.95 -0.23 -7.42
C MET A 360 1.13 -0.95 -8.51
N HIS A 361 1.00 -0.46 -9.71
CA HIS A 361 1.38 0.84 -10.26
C HIS A 361 0.17 1.42 -10.99
N VAL A 362 -1.02 0.99 -10.57
CA VAL A 362 -2.32 1.43 -11.09
C VAL A 362 -3.17 2.00 -9.96
N THR A 363 -4.14 2.81 -10.32
CA THR A 363 -5.10 3.38 -9.38
C THR A 363 -5.73 2.28 -8.52
N PRO A 364 -5.67 2.37 -7.19
CA PRO A 364 -6.35 1.41 -6.32
C PRO A 364 -7.85 1.52 -6.46
N TRP A 365 -8.55 0.42 -6.18
CA TRP A 365 -10.00 0.41 -6.23
C TRP A 365 -10.62 1.26 -5.11
N LYS A 366 -11.79 1.82 -5.36
CA LYS A 366 -12.50 2.71 -4.43
C LYS A 366 -12.60 2.13 -3.01
N GLN A 367 -12.91 0.85 -2.92
CA GLN A 367 -13.00 0.12 -1.65
C GLN A 367 -11.72 0.16 -0.83
N ASP A 368 -10.54 0.03 -1.48
CA ASP A 368 -9.23 0.07 -0.80
C ASP A 368 -8.85 1.49 -0.40
N ILE A 369 -9.23 2.49 -1.21
CA ILE A 369 -9.05 3.91 -0.88
C ILE A 369 -9.89 4.28 0.35
N GLU A 370 -11.16 3.93 0.37
CA GLU A 370 -12.07 4.19 1.50
C GLU A 370 -11.64 3.42 2.77
N SER A 371 -11.04 2.24 2.59
CA SER A 371 -10.45 1.50 3.69
C SER A 371 -9.30 2.27 4.34
N CYS A 372 -8.39 2.84 3.54
CA CYS A 372 -7.31 3.69 4.05
C CYS A 372 -7.85 4.91 4.82
N ASP A 373 -8.98 5.49 4.37
CA ASP A 373 -9.65 6.58 5.09
C ASP A 373 -10.08 6.14 6.49
N ARG A 374 -10.74 4.95 6.60
CA ARG A 374 -11.28 4.43 7.87
C ARG A 374 -10.20 4.02 8.86
N VAL A 375 -9.09 3.45 8.39
CA VAL A 375 -8.02 2.98 9.28
C VAL A 375 -6.96 4.06 9.59
N GLY A 376 -7.00 5.19 8.91
CA GLY A 376 -6.01 6.25 9.07
C GLY A 376 -4.66 5.88 8.43
N LEU A 377 -4.65 5.33 7.22
CA LEU A 377 -3.45 4.97 6.48
C LEU A 377 -3.26 5.94 5.31
N ILE A 378 -2.16 6.69 5.33
CA ILE A 378 -1.78 7.56 4.20
C ILE A 378 -1.55 6.70 2.96
N GLN A 379 -1.92 7.21 1.79
CA GLN A 379 -1.66 6.51 0.54
C GLN A 379 -1.08 7.41 -0.55
N ALA A 380 -0.23 6.81 -1.38
CA ALA A 380 0.19 7.32 -2.67
C ALA A 380 -0.63 6.62 -3.76
N MET A 381 -1.43 7.41 -4.49
CA MET A 381 -2.33 6.94 -5.55
C MET A 381 -1.69 7.15 -6.92
N PRO A 382 -1.31 6.08 -7.63
CA PRO A 382 -0.75 6.20 -8.96
C PRO A 382 -1.83 6.43 -10.02
N ALA A 383 -1.44 7.04 -11.13
CA ALA A 383 -2.22 7.00 -12.37
C ALA A 383 -2.22 5.57 -12.91
N GLY A 384 -1.35 5.22 -13.78
CA GLY A 384 -1.20 3.86 -14.27
C GLY A 384 -0.01 3.78 -15.18
N ASP A 385 0.90 2.85 -14.91
CA ASP A 385 2.05 2.60 -15.74
C ASP A 385 2.58 1.17 -15.62
N ALA A 386 3.66 0.90 -16.31
CA ALA A 386 4.44 -0.31 -16.23
C ALA A 386 5.94 -0.03 -16.33
N GLU A 387 6.45 1.06 -15.79
CA GLU A 387 7.87 1.34 -15.58
C GLU A 387 8.56 2.39 -16.48
N LYS A 388 7.94 2.91 -17.52
CA LYS A 388 8.63 3.90 -18.36
C LYS A 388 7.77 5.10 -18.67
N ASP A 389 8.42 6.24 -18.83
CA ASP A 389 7.76 7.38 -19.50
C ASP A 389 7.36 6.99 -20.92
N VAL A 390 6.21 7.47 -21.36
CA VAL A 390 5.62 7.16 -22.66
C VAL A 390 5.14 8.42 -23.33
N THR A 391 4.90 8.34 -24.63
CA THR A 391 4.42 9.47 -25.45
C THR A 391 3.19 9.08 -26.24
N GLY A 392 2.54 10.09 -26.84
CA GLY A 392 1.41 9.90 -27.74
C GLY A 392 0.20 9.20 -27.08
N PRO A 393 -0.40 8.19 -27.72
CA PRO A 393 -1.61 7.52 -27.23
C PRO A 393 -1.49 6.97 -25.81
N ARG A 394 -0.36 6.41 -25.43
CA ARG A 394 -0.15 5.88 -24.07
C ARG A 394 -0.04 6.97 -23.02
N TRP A 395 0.53 8.10 -23.37
CA TRP A 395 0.55 9.25 -22.46
C TRP A 395 -0.86 9.83 -22.27
N ALA A 396 -1.63 9.96 -23.35
CA ALA A 396 -3.04 10.34 -23.27
C ALA A 396 -3.87 9.40 -22.39
N GLN A 397 -3.65 8.10 -22.47
CA GLN A 397 -4.28 7.12 -21.56
C GLN A 397 -3.92 7.39 -20.08
N ARG A 398 -2.67 7.77 -19.77
CA ARG A 398 -2.25 8.12 -18.41
C ARG A 398 -2.89 9.41 -17.89
N THR A 399 -2.92 10.46 -18.69
CA THR A 399 -3.50 11.75 -18.28
C THR A 399 -5.01 11.65 -18.08
N GLU A 400 -5.71 10.90 -18.94
CA GLU A 400 -7.14 10.61 -18.79
C GLU A 400 -7.40 9.82 -17.49
N LEU A 401 -6.61 8.78 -17.20
CA LEU A 401 -6.76 8.01 -15.99
C LEU A 401 -6.46 8.84 -14.73
N MET A 402 -5.42 9.69 -14.75
CA MET A 402 -5.09 10.57 -13.62
C MET A 402 -6.23 11.56 -13.35
N ARG A 403 -6.78 12.18 -14.38
CA ARG A 403 -7.93 13.10 -14.27
C ARG A 403 -9.12 12.39 -13.62
N ASP A 404 -9.49 11.24 -14.15
CA ASP A 404 -10.66 10.48 -13.68
C ASP A 404 -10.44 9.99 -12.23
N ALA A 405 -9.23 9.53 -11.92
CA ALA A 405 -8.87 9.10 -10.56
C ALA A 405 -8.93 10.25 -9.55
N ILE A 406 -8.46 11.44 -9.92
CA ILE A 406 -8.54 12.63 -9.09
C ILE A 406 -10.00 13.01 -8.85
N ILE A 407 -10.80 13.17 -9.89
CA ILE A 407 -12.21 13.56 -9.78
C ILE A 407 -13.00 12.58 -8.92
N TYR A 408 -12.80 11.29 -9.13
CA TYR A 408 -13.53 10.24 -8.42
C TYR A 408 -13.13 10.10 -6.94
N ASN A 409 -11.86 10.43 -6.60
CA ASN A 409 -11.31 10.18 -5.26
C ASN A 409 -10.90 11.43 -4.49
N ARG A 410 -11.11 12.65 -5.00
CA ARG A 410 -10.68 13.90 -4.34
C ARG A 410 -11.31 14.15 -2.96
N ASN A 411 -12.37 13.43 -2.59
CA ASN A 411 -13.00 13.52 -1.27
C ASN A 411 -12.37 12.55 -0.23
N ASN A 412 -11.39 11.74 -0.60
CA ASN A 412 -10.77 10.75 0.30
C ASN A 412 -9.56 11.36 1.02
N PRO A 413 -9.59 11.53 2.35
CA PRO A 413 -8.55 12.25 3.10
C PRO A 413 -7.21 11.50 3.16
N SER A 414 -7.20 10.19 3.03
CA SER A 414 -5.99 9.36 3.12
C SER A 414 -5.02 9.57 1.96
N ILE A 415 -5.48 10.02 0.80
CA ILE A 415 -4.60 10.33 -0.33
C ILE A 415 -3.81 11.60 -0.02
N LEU A 416 -2.49 11.48 0.18
CA LEU A 416 -1.56 12.60 0.34
C LEU A 416 -0.68 12.81 -0.89
N PHE A 417 -0.50 11.77 -1.69
CA PHE A 417 0.37 11.79 -2.86
C PHE A 417 -0.38 11.31 -4.11
N TYR A 418 -0.26 12.06 -5.19
CA TYR A 418 -0.57 11.60 -6.54
C TYR A 418 0.72 11.22 -7.25
N GLU A 419 0.81 9.98 -7.74
CA GLU A 419 1.99 9.45 -8.41
C GLU A 419 1.77 9.37 -9.92
N CYS A 420 2.57 10.10 -10.69
CA CYS A 420 2.40 10.25 -12.13
C CYS A 420 3.11 9.17 -12.94
N GLY A 421 3.97 8.38 -12.31
CA GLY A 421 4.71 7.29 -12.95
C GLY A 421 5.56 6.52 -11.94
N ASN A 422 5.85 5.27 -12.26
CA ASN A 422 6.74 4.44 -11.44
C ASN A 422 8.22 4.79 -11.65
N GLU A 423 8.59 5.27 -12.84
CA GLU A 423 9.91 5.81 -13.10
C GLU A 423 9.81 7.29 -13.46
N SER A 424 10.94 7.95 -13.55
CA SER A 424 10.99 9.37 -13.89
C SER A 424 10.25 9.66 -15.19
N ILE A 425 9.42 10.68 -15.16
CA ILE A 425 8.75 11.23 -16.35
C ILE A 425 9.43 12.54 -16.75
N SER A 426 9.19 13.00 -17.97
CA SER A 426 9.75 14.25 -18.45
C SER A 426 9.17 15.44 -17.66
N ARG A 427 9.89 16.57 -17.69
CA ARG A 427 9.43 17.82 -17.09
C ARG A 427 8.10 18.29 -17.67
N GLU A 428 7.94 18.17 -18.98
CA GLU A 428 6.71 18.53 -19.69
C GLU A 428 5.53 17.69 -19.23
N HIS A 429 5.73 16.39 -19.10
CA HIS A 429 4.72 15.47 -18.58
C HIS A 429 4.36 15.76 -17.12
N MET A 430 5.34 16.10 -16.28
CA MET A 430 5.09 16.49 -14.91
C MET A 430 4.25 17.77 -14.80
N LEU A 431 4.53 18.75 -15.65
CA LEU A 431 3.74 19.99 -15.71
C LEU A 431 2.28 19.72 -16.13
N GLU A 432 2.06 18.85 -17.11
CA GLU A 432 0.71 18.47 -17.55
C GLU A 432 -0.07 17.76 -16.44
N MET A 433 0.56 16.80 -15.74
CA MET A 433 -0.06 16.10 -14.60
C MET A 433 -0.37 17.07 -13.45
N LYS A 434 0.52 18.00 -13.17
CA LYS A 434 0.30 19.05 -12.17
C LYS A 434 -0.85 19.97 -12.54
N GLN A 435 -0.98 20.34 -13.80
CA GLN A 435 -2.12 21.13 -14.29
C GLN A 435 -3.44 20.40 -14.08
N ILE A 436 -3.50 19.09 -14.33
CA ILE A 436 -4.69 18.27 -14.09
C ILE A 436 -5.07 18.29 -12.61
N ARG A 437 -4.07 18.10 -11.70
CA ARG A 437 -4.32 18.19 -10.26
C ARG A 437 -4.84 19.57 -9.85
N ASP A 438 -4.20 20.62 -10.33
CA ASP A 438 -4.54 22.00 -9.97
C ASP A 438 -5.94 22.40 -10.48
N GLU A 439 -6.41 21.82 -11.58
CA GLU A 439 -7.75 22.02 -12.12
C GLU A 439 -8.84 21.30 -11.31
N TYR A 440 -8.61 20.02 -10.96
CA TYR A 440 -9.66 19.17 -10.38
C TYR A 440 -9.58 18.95 -8.88
N ASP A 441 -8.42 19.20 -8.26
CA ASP A 441 -8.21 19.06 -6.81
C ASP A 441 -7.30 20.18 -6.24
N PRO A 442 -7.63 21.46 -6.46
CA PRO A 442 -6.78 22.60 -6.06
C PRO A 442 -6.65 22.75 -4.53
N TYR A 443 -7.62 22.27 -3.77
CA TYR A 443 -7.71 22.47 -2.32
C TYR A 443 -7.50 21.19 -1.51
N GLY A 444 -7.28 20.05 -2.15
CA GLY A 444 -7.15 18.78 -1.45
C GLY A 444 -5.86 18.61 -0.62
N GLY A 445 -4.89 19.51 -0.77
CA GLY A 445 -3.63 19.46 -0.02
C GLY A 445 -2.83 18.19 -0.33
N ARG A 446 -2.69 17.82 -1.62
CA ARG A 446 -1.99 16.62 -2.07
C ARG A 446 -0.79 16.97 -2.92
N ALA A 447 0.38 16.39 -2.58
CA ALA A 447 1.57 16.53 -3.40
C ALA A 447 1.46 15.68 -4.66
N ILE A 448 2.00 16.18 -5.78
CA ILE A 448 2.07 15.45 -7.03
C ILE A 448 3.53 15.25 -7.45
N GLY A 449 3.88 14.04 -7.87
CA GLY A 449 5.25 13.67 -8.19
C GLY A 449 5.34 12.31 -8.85
N SER A 450 6.54 11.79 -8.91
CA SER A 450 6.85 10.47 -9.45
C SER A 450 8.09 9.91 -8.74
N ARG A 451 8.34 8.62 -8.89
CA ARG A 451 9.63 8.05 -8.49
C ARG A 451 10.77 8.75 -9.26
N GLU A 452 11.91 8.85 -8.63
CA GLU A 452 13.09 9.60 -9.03
C GLU A 452 12.88 11.13 -8.94
N MET A 453 12.65 11.86 -9.95
CA MET A 453 12.36 13.31 -9.97
C MET A 453 13.34 14.15 -9.13
N LEU A 454 14.62 13.76 -9.09
CA LEU A 454 15.62 14.35 -8.18
C LEU A 454 16.03 15.78 -8.56
N ASP A 455 15.91 16.15 -9.84
CA ASP A 455 16.28 17.45 -10.40
C ASP A 455 15.10 18.21 -11.04
N ILE A 456 13.89 17.63 -11.00
CA ILE A 456 12.70 18.25 -11.59
C ILE A 456 11.96 19.06 -10.54
N ASN A 457 12.14 20.35 -10.55
CA ASN A 457 11.58 21.28 -9.55
C ASN A 457 10.06 21.42 -9.61
N GLU A 458 9.42 20.98 -10.66
CA GLU A 458 7.97 20.96 -10.84
C GLU A 458 7.29 19.85 -10.06
N ALA A 459 7.99 18.77 -9.78
CA ALA A 459 7.53 17.73 -8.87
C ALA A 459 7.55 18.24 -7.43
N GLU A 460 6.55 17.85 -6.65
CA GLU A 460 6.40 18.28 -5.25
C GLU A 460 6.93 17.24 -4.27
N TYR A 461 7.29 16.06 -4.76
CA TYR A 461 8.02 15.01 -4.05
C TYR A 461 8.73 14.08 -5.05
N GLY A 462 9.66 13.28 -4.56
CA GLY A 462 10.37 12.29 -5.35
C GLY A 462 11.12 11.27 -4.48
N GLY A 463 12.10 10.63 -5.06
CA GLY A 463 12.95 9.64 -4.41
C GLY A 463 13.17 8.40 -5.26
N GLU A 464 14.32 7.77 -5.13
CA GLU A 464 14.66 6.55 -5.86
C GLU A 464 14.02 5.30 -5.23
N MET A 465 14.24 4.17 -5.86
CA MET A 465 13.72 2.90 -5.43
C MET A 465 14.38 2.43 -4.12
N LEU A 466 15.69 2.24 -4.15
CA LEU A 466 16.47 1.58 -3.09
C LEU A 466 17.35 2.51 -2.29
N TYR A 467 17.50 3.77 -2.68
CA TYR A 467 18.54 4.63 -2.16
C TYR A 467 17.96 5.79 -1.37
N ILE A 468 18.79 6.30 -0.46
CA ILE A 468 18.46 7.48 0.33
C ILE A 468 18.78 8.71 -0.49
N ASN A 469 17.76 9.51 -0.72
CA ASN A 469 17.86 10.84 -1.32
C ASN A 469 17.45 11.87 -0.30
N LYS A 470 18.06 13.03 -0.36
CA LYS A 470 17.79 14.18 0.50
C LYS A 470 17.61 15.44 -0.32
N SER A 471 16.78 16.35 0.17
CA SER A 471 16.64 17.68 -0.41
C SER A 471 16.27 18.70 0.67
N LYS A 472 16.62 19.97 0.43
CA LYS A 472 16.15 21.14 1.21
C LYS A 472 14.77 21.60 0.76
N LYS A 473 14.32 21.17 -0.42
CA LYS A 473 13.12 21.71 -1.09
C LYS A 473 11.96 20.76 -1.03
N HIS A 474 12.12 19.57 -1.64
CA HIS A 474 11.02 18.60 -1.80
C HIS A 474 11.21 17.40 -0.88
N PRO A 475 10.15 16.83 -0.33
CA PRO A 475 10.23 15.54 0.34
C PRO A 475 10.76 14.47 -0.60
N MET A 476 11.80 13.75 -0.16
CA MET A 476 12.37 12.60 -0.86
C MET A 476 12.25 11.36 0.02
N TRP A 477 11.62 10.30 -0.49
CA TRP A 477 11.46 9.04 0.24
C TRP A 477 11.69 7.84 -0.69
N ALA A 478 12.33 6.77 -0.17
CA ALA A 478 12.60 5.56 -0.92
C ALA A 478 11.29 4.82 -1.23
N MET A 479 10.97 4.63 -2.52
CA MET A 479 9.64 4.21 -2.94
C MET A 479 9.45 2.70 -3.00
N GLU A 480 10.53 1.91 -3.00
CA GLU A 480 10.49 0.46 -3.01
C GLU A 480 11.82 -0.09 -2.47
N TYR A 481 11.96 -0.33 -1.19
CA TYR A 481 13.20 -0.93 -0.71
C TYR A 481 12.99 -2.36 -0.21
N CYS A 482 14.07 -3.15 -0.28
CA CYS A 482 14.18 -4.51 0.24
C CYS A 482 13.15 -5.51 -0.33
N ARG A 483 13.56 -6.21 -1.36
CA ARG A 483 12.78 -7.27 -2.03
C ARG A 483 13.11 -8.68 -1.57
N ASP A 484 13.90 -8.84 -0.53
CA ASP A 484 14.20 -10.15 0.01
C ASP A 484 12.93 -10.91 0.35
N GLU A 485 12.99 -12.22 0.26
CA GLU A 485 11.87 -13.11 0.46
C GLU A 485 12.07 -13.95 1.71
N GLY A 486 10.98 -14.29 2.40
CA GLY A 486 10.97 -15.14 3.58
C GLY A 486 9.71 -15.98 3.65
N LEU A 487 9.86 -17.30 3.62
CA LEU A 487 8.73 -18.21 3.70
C LEU A 487 8.29 -18.38 5.15
N ARG A 488 7.01 -18.19 5.45
CA ARG A 488 6.47 -18.37 6.80
C ARG A 488 6.61 -19.81 7.33
N LYS A 489 6.75 -20.77 6.46
CA LYS A 489 6.88 -22.19 6.76
C LYS A 489 8.21 -22.59 7.42
N TYR A 490 9.25 -21.80 7.23
CA TYR A 490 10.60 -22.14 7.68
C TYR A 490 11.07 -21.19 8.77
N TRP A 491 11.61 -21.74 9.88
CA TRP A 491 12.19 -20.96 10.96
C TRP A 491 13.69 -20.71 10.76
N ASP A 492 14.52 -21.63 11.21
CA ASP A 492 15.97 -21.50 11.21
C ASP A 492 16.66 -22.83 10.83
N GLU A 493 17.98 -22.81 10.80
CA GLU A 493 18.78 -23.99 10.50
C GLU A 493 18.82 -25.03 11.64
N TYR A 494 18.29 -24.71 12.82
CA TYR A 494 18.27 -25.56 14.01
C TYR A 494 16.97 -26.35 14.18
N SER A 495 15.93 -26.00 13.46
CA SER A 495 14.62 -26.64 13.55
C SER A 495 14.08 -27.04 12.17
N TYR A 496 13.54 -28.26 12.08
CA TYR A 496 12.90 -28.75 10.84
C TYR A 496 11.43 -28.30 10.80
N PRO A 497 10.89 -27.95 9.64
CA PRO A 497 11.57 -27.82 8.35
C PRO A 497 12.39 -26.52 8.26
N PHE A 498 13.53 -26.59 7.67
CA PHE A 498 14.37 -25.41 7.44
C PHE A 498 14.62 -25.20 5.95
N HIS A 499 14.83 -23.94 5.56
CA HIS A 499 15.19 -23.57 4.20
C HIS A 499 16.58 -24.10 3.86
N LYS A 500 16.70 -24.76 2.72
CA LYS A 500 17.97 -25.29 2.25
C LYS A 500 18.44 -24.57 1.01
N GLU A 501 19.70 -24.69 0.73
CA GLU A 501 20.28 -24.24 -0.52
C GLU A 501 19.50 -24.86 -1.71
N GLY A 502 19.09 -24.02 -2.66
CA GLY A 502 18.27 -24.39 -3.81
C GLY A 502 16.77 -24.46 -3.58
N ASP A 503 16.30 -24.28 -2.34
CA ASP A 503 14.86 -24.16 -2.04
C ASP A 503 14.35 -22.73 -2.35
N GLY A 504 13.16 -22.62 -2.94
CA GLY A 504 12.51 -21.36 -3.28
C GLY A 504 12.74 -20.93 -4.73
N PRO A 505 12.09 -19.83 -5.11
CA PRO A 505 12.15 -19.32 -6.47
C PRO A 505 13.53 -18.77 -6.81
N LEU A 506 13.88 -18.79 -8.11
CA LEU A 506 15.04 -18.06 -8.63
C LEU A 506 14.65 -16.60 -8.92
N TYR A 507 15.62 -15.71 -8.81
CA TYR A 507 15.48 -14.35 -9.28
C TYR A 507 16.48 -14.06 -10.39
N ARG A 508 15.99 -13.76 -11.59
CA ARG A 508 16.82 -13.52 -12.78
C ARG A 508 17.90 -14.61 -12.98
N GLY A 509 17.54 -15.85 -12.64
CA GLY A 509 18.45 -16.98 -12.72
C GLY A 509 19.42 -17.18 -11.55
N ASN A 510 19.39 -16.27 -10.55
CA ASN A 510 20.22 -16.40 -9.34
C ASN A 510 19.63 -17.42 -8.37
N PRO A 511 20.46 -18.15 -7.62
CA PRO A 511 19.99 -19.10 -6.62
C PRO A 511 19.13 -18.45 -5.53
N ALA A 512 18.12 -19.18 -5.08
CA ALA A 512 17.23 -18.73 -4.00
C ALA A 512 17.97 -18.43 -2.69
N THR A 513 19.09 -19.07 -2.43
CA THR A 513 19.95 -18.86 -1.25
C THR A 513 20.45 -17.42 -1.10
N ASP A 514 20.52 -16.66 -2.18
CA ASP A 514 21.06 -15.29 -2.15
C ASP A 514 20.08 -14.28 -1.57
N TYR A 515 18.78 -14.56 -1.58
CA TYR A 515 17.74 -13.59 -1.18
C TYR A 515 16.53 -14.21 -0.49
N ASN A 516 16.44 -15.53 -0.44
CA ASN A 516 15.32 -16.22 0.19
C ASN A 516 15.75 -16.74 1.56
N HIS A 517 15.06 -16.34 2.59
CA HIS A 517 15.44 -16.54 3.99
C HIS A 517 14.43 -17.42 4.72
N ASN A 518 14.90 -18.04 5.78
CA ASN A 518 14.04 -18.48 6.87
C ASN A 518 13.37 -17.28 7.52
N MET A 519 12.30 -17.47 8.24
CA MET A 519 11.47 -16.39 8.80
C MET A 519 12.24 -15.50 9.78
N ASP A 520 13.07 -16.08 10.63
CA ASP A 520 13.92 -15.36 11.58
C ASP A 520 15.07 -14.60 10.89
N ASN A 521 15.75 -15.23 9.94
CA ASN A 521 16.83 -14.59 9.17
C ASN A 521 16.28 -13.44 8.31
N PHE A 522 15.09 -13.59 7.76
CA PHE A 522 14.40 -12.50 7.06
C PHE A 522 14.16 -11.30 7.97
N ALA A 523 13.72 -11.53 9.20
CA ALA A 523 13.51 -10.46 10.17
C ALA A 523 14.83 -9.76 10.56
N VAL A 524 15.91 -10.52 10.80
CA VAL A 524 17.24 -9.96 11.10
C VAL A 524 17.75 -9.12 9.93
N GLU A 525 17.59 -9.60 8.70
CA GLU A 525 18.00 -8.86 7.50
C GLU A 525 17.20 -7.56 7.33
N MET A 526 15.90 -7.56 7.68
CA MET A 526 15.11 -6.33 7.72
C MET A 526 15.74 -5.28 8.63
N VAL A 527 16.12 -5.64 9.85
CA VAL A 527 16.73 -4.70 10.79
C VAL A 527 18.04 -4.12 10.23
N ARG A 528 18.89 -4.98 9.65
CA ARG A 528 20.18 -4.58 9.08
C ARG A 528 20.03 -3.57 7.94
N ARG A 529 19.13 -3.84 7.01
CA ARG A 529 18.94 -3.01 5.80
C ARG A 529 18.24 -1.70 6.10
N TRP A 530 17.32 -1.73 7.03
CA TRP A 530 16.46 -0.59 7.31
C TRP A 530 17.07 0.47 8.19
N TYR A 531 18.02 0.11 9.02
CA TYR A 531 18.67 1.06 9.90
C TYR A 531 19.16 2.30 9.15
N ASP A 532 19.71 2.12 7.97
CA ASP A 532 20.24 3.23 7.17
C ASP A 532 19.14 4.22 6.73
N TYR A 533 17.91 3.76 6.44
CA TYR A 533 16.80 4.64 6.03
C TYR A 533 16.31 5.53 7.15
N TYR A 534 16.42 5.10 8.40
CA TYR A 534 15.79 5.75 9.54
C TYR A 534 16.78 6.25 10.61
N ARG A 535 18.07 6.08 10.42
CA ARG A 535 19.08 6.58 11.38
C ARG A 535 19.15 8.10 11.46
N GLU A 536 18.77 8.81 10.38
CA GLU A 536 18.61 10.25 10.37
C GLU A 536 17.13 10.62 10.55
N ARG A 537 16.87 11.58 11.43
CA ARG A 537 15.53 12.14 11.63
C ARG A 537 15.47 13.58 11.17
N PRO A 538 14.28 14.15 10.87
CA PRO A 538 14.11 15.57 10.76
C PRO A 538 14.77 16.27 11.96
N GLY A 539 15.49 17.36 11.72
CA GLY A 539 16.31 18.04 12.75
C GLY A 539 17.79 17.66 12.74
N THR A 540 18.25 16.78 11.86
CA THR A 540 19.66 16.40 11.65
C THR A 540 20.28 17.21 10.49
N GLY A 541 19.98 18.46 10.34
CA GLY A 541 20.45 19.30 9.22
C GLY A 541 19.27 19.84 8.40
N THR A 542 19.57 20.53 7.30
CA THR A 542 18.55 21.15 6.43
C THR A 542 18.14 20.27 5.27
N ARG A 543 19.02 19.39 4.81
CA ARG A 543 18.68 18.36 3.84
C ARG A 543 18.18 17.11 4.57
N VAL A 544 16.97 16.67 4.24
CA VAL A 544 16.36 15.56 4.93
C VAL A 544 15.88 14.47 3.97
N SER A 545 15.99 13.21 4.41
CA SER A 545 15.24 12.11 3.82
C SER A 545 13.91 11.98 4.53
N SER A 546 12.83 11.87 3.79
CA SER A 546 11.49 11.67 4.35
C SER A 546 11.13 10.20 4.55
N GLY A 547 12.12 9.31 4.62
CA GLY A 547 11.93 7.89 4.92
C GLY A 547 11.78 6.99 3.70
N GLY A 548 10.90 6.01 3.76
CA GLY A 548 10.69 5.09 2.66
C GLY A 548 9.68 3.98 2.94
N VAL A 549 9.38 3.18 1.92
CA VAL A 549 8.45 2.06 1.99
C VAL A 549 9.06 0.75 1.53
N LYS A 550 8.76 -0.32 2.27
CA LYS A 550 9.22 -1.67 1.95
C LYS A 550 8.32 -2.31 0.89
N ILE A 551 8.89 -2.97 -0.08
CA ILE A 551 8.18 -3.83 -1.03
C ILE A 551 8.26 -5.30 -0.56
N VAL A 552 7.15 -5.97 -0.23
CA VAL A 552 5.75 -5.56 -0.15
C VAL A 552 5.20 -5.78 1.27
N PHE A 553 3.93 -5.39 1.54
CA PHE A 553 3.27 -5.68 2.82
C PHE A 553 2.88 -7.15 2.95
N SER A 554 2.03 -7.65 2.06
CA SER A 554 1.61 -9.04 2.03
C SER A 554 2.22 -9.79 0.85
N ASP A 555 2.43 -11.08 1.00
CA ASP A 555 2.75 -11.94 -0.14
C ASP A 555 1.73 -11.73 -1.25
N THR A 556 2.17 -11.69 -2.51
CA THR A 556 1.38 -11.18 -3.62
C THR A 556 1.48 -12.05 -4.87
N ASN A 557 0.34 -12.25 -5.55
CA ASN A 557 0.25 -13.01 -6.81
C ASN A 557 0.55 -12.11 -8.02
N THR A 558 1.61 -11.34 -7.93
CA THR A 558 1.98 -10.38 -8.98
C THR A 558 3.48 -10.37 -9.21
N HIS A 559 3.90 -9.78 -10.33
CA HIS A 559 5.29 -9.58 -10.66
C HIS A 559 6.00 -10.87 -11.08
N HIS A 560 5.51 -11.45 -12.17
CA HIS A 560 6.16 -12.63 -12.79
C HIS A 560 7.60 -12.32 -13.20
N ARG A 561 8.53 -13.20 -12.82
CA ARG A 561 9.96 -13.10 -13.14
C ARG A 561 10.54 -14.45 -13.61
N GLY A 562 9.68 -15.35 -14.08
CA GLY A 562 10.05 -16.73 -14.43
C GLY A 562 10.22 -17.64 -13.21
N GLU A 563 9.57 -17.32 -12.10
CA GLU A 563 9.70 -17.96 -10.80
C GLU A 563 8.37 -18.57 -10.35
N SER A 564 8.22 -18.84 -9.06
CA SER A 564 6.96 -19.32 -8.47
C SER A 564 5.80 -18.36 -8.72
N ASN A 565 4.57 -18.87 -8.64
CA ASN A 565 3.35 -18.15 -8.96
C ASN A 565 2.96 -17.03 -7.98
N TYR A 566 3.73 -16.81 -6.91
CA TYR A 566 3.56 -15.67 -6.03
C TYR A 566 4.86 -15.32 -5.32
N ARG A 567 4.96 -14.08 -4.86
CA ARG A 567 6.11 -13.56 -4.14
C ARG A 567 5.90 -13.65 -2.65
N THR A 568 6.98 -13.99 -1.92
CA THR A 568 6.99 -14.15 -0.46
C THR A 568 7.74 -13.04 0.27
N SER A 569 7.91 -11.88 -0.36
CA SER A 569 8.57 -10.70 0.24
C SER A 569 7.68 -9.89 1.21
N GLY A 570 6.46 -10.34 1.48
CA GLY A 570 5.58 -9.74 2.47
C GLY A 570 6.07 -9.89 3.90
N VAL A 571 5.73 -8.92 4.75
CA VAL A 571 5.89 -9.03 6.21
C VAL A 571 4.77 -9.85 6.84
N VAL A 572 3.69 -10.02 6.13
CA VAL A 572 2.62 -11.00 6.37
C VAL A 572 2.48 -11.91 5.17
N ASP A 573 1.95 -13.12 5.36
CA ASP A 573 1.67 -14.00 4.23
C ASP A 573 0.40 -13.58 3.46
N ALA A 574 0.04 -14.33 2.42
CA ALA A 574 -1.13 -14.03 1.59
C ALA A 574 -2.48 -14.08 2.36
N MET A 575 -2.54 -14.81 3.48
CA MET A 575 -3.69 -14.86 4.38
C MET A 575 -3.60 -13.87 5.55
N ARG A 576 -2.63 -12.93 5.48
CA ARG A 576 -2.35 -11.89 6.50
C ARG A 576 -1.93 -12.47 7.86
N LEU A 577 -1.31 -13.65 7.87
CA LEU A 577 -0.60 -14.13 9.06
C LEU A 577 0.76 -13.45 9.17
N PRO A 578 1.09 -12.80 10.30
CA PRO A 578 2.37 -12.13 10.48
C PRO A 578 3.56 -13.09 10.40
N LYS A 579 4.63 -12.63 9.75
CA LYS A 579 5.99 -13.17 9.87
C LYS A 579 6.74 -12.39 10.96
N ASP A 580 7.89 -12.87 11.42
CA ASP A 580 8.71 -12.10 12.39
C ASP A 580 9.07 -10.71 11.87
N ALA A 581 9.22 -10.56 10.55
CA ALA A 581 9.44 -9.28 9.89
C ALA A 581 8.36 -8.24 10.19
N PHE A 582 7.11 -8.62 10.45
CA PHE A 582 6.05 -7.71 10.87
C PHE A 582 6.35 -7.08 12.23
N TYR A 583 6.75 -7.90 13.19
CA TYR A 583 7.00 -7.46 14.57
C TYR A 583 8.30 -6.65 14.69
N VAL A 584 9.35 -6.99 13.93
CA VAL A 584 10.57 -6.15 13.94
C VAL A 584 10.31 -4.78 13.36
N HIS A 585 9.48 -4.68 12.30
CA HIS A 585 9.03 -3.39 11.79
C HIS A 585 8.29 -2.59 12.86
N GLN A 586 7.35 -3.24 13.54
CA GLN A 586 6.57 -2.63 14.60
C GLN A 586 7.47 -2.03 15.70
N VAL A 587 8.49 -2.77 16.14
CA VAL A 587 9.44 -2.29 17.15
C VAL A 587 10.29 -1.14 16.61
N MET A 588 10.89 -1.29 15.42
CA MET A 588 11.78 -0.29 14.85
C MET A 588 11.06 1.03 14.59
N TRP A 589 9.88 0.98 13.99
CA TRP A 589 9.09 2.18 13.75
C TRP A 589 8.52 2.76 15.04
N ASN A 590 8.23 1.95 16.06
CA ASN A 590 7.78 2.43 17.35
C ASN A 590 8.82 3.33 18.03
N GLY A 591 10.11 2.97 17.92
CA GLY A 591 11.21 3.80 18.41
C GLY A 591 11.55 5.00 17.52
N TRP A 592 10.86 5.18 16.40
CA TRP A 592 11.16 6.20 15.40
C TRP A 592 9.96 7.08 15.03
N VAL A 593 8.75 6.67 15.38
CA VAL A 593 7.50 7.37 15.10
C VAL A 593 6.97 8.09 16.34
N GLU A 594 5.84 8.74 16.19
CA GLU A 594 5.23 9.52 17.27
C GLU A 594 3.79 9.10 17.57
N PRO A 595 3.46 8.99 18.84
CA PRO A 595 4.37 9.02 19.99
C PRO A 595 5.26 7.79 20.00
N GLU A 596 6.52 7.96 20.41
CA GLU A 596 7.43 6.84 20.62
C GLU A 596 6.98 6.02 21.82
N ALA A 597 6.98 4.71 21.69
CA ALA A 597 6.63 3.79 22.76
C ALA A 597 7.68 2.70 22.93
N CYS A 598 7.84 2.23 24.17
CA CYS A 598 8.78 1.17 24.49
C CYS A 598 8.26 -0.18 24.01
N GLN A 599 9.09 -0.94 23.29
CA GLN A 599 8.72 -2.27 22.79
C GLN A 599 9.94 -3.18 22.66
N THR A 600 9.75 -4.44 22.97
CA THR A 600 10.75 -5.51 22.79
C THR A 600 10.09 -6.71 22.13
N TYR A 601 10.82 -7.42 21.26
CA TYR A 601 10.35 -8.62 20.57
C TYR A 601 11.52 -9.61 20.41
N ILE A 602 11.29 -10.88 20.76
CA ILE A 602 12.23 -11.98 20.51
C ILE A 602 11.91 -12.56 19.13
N ILE A 603 12.88 -12.59 18.24
CA ILE A 603 12.74 -13.16 16.90
C ILE A 603 12.77 -14.68 16.99
N GLY A 604 11.82 -15.37 16.33
CA GLY A 604 11.78 -16.81 16.24
C GLY A 604 10.90 -17.47 17.30
N HIS A 605 11.21 -18.71 17.58
CA HIS A 605 10.50 -19.57 18.54
C HIS A 605 11.45 -20.11 19.61
N TRP A 606 10.89 -20.82 20.61
CA TRP A 606 11.69 -21.46 21.65
C TRP A 606 11.32 -22.94 21.82
N ASN A 607 11.42 -23.70 20.70
CA ASN A 607 11.19 -25.17 20.66
C ASN A 607 12.32 -25.84 19.87
N TYR A 608 13.32 -26.40 20.58
CA TYR A 608 14.47 -27.05 19.98
C TYR A 608 14.72 -28.41 20.62
N LYS A 609 15.66 -29.16 20.08
CA LYS A 609 16.17 -30.36 20.75
C LYS A 609 16.98 -29.97 21.96
N PRO A 610 16.89 -30.73 23.10
CA PRO A 610 17.71 -30.48 24.28
C PRO A 610 19.19 -30.35 23.90
N GLY A 611 19.86 -29.32 24.45
CA GLY A 611 21.27 -29.07 24.19
C GLY A 611 21.60 -28.34 22.88
N THR A 612 20.62 -27.98 22.08
CA THR A 612 20.84 -27.11 20.91
C THR A 612 21.42 -25.78 21.38
N GLN A 613 22.54 -25.37 20.79
CA GLN A 613 23.21 -24.10 21.05
C GLN A 613 23.07 -23.21 19.82
N LYS A 614 22.56 -22.00 19.98
CA LYS A 614 22.26 -21.08 18.88
C LYS A 614 22.26 -19.64 19.32
N PRO A 615 22.43 -18.67 18.39
CA PRO A 615 22.18 -17.26 18.68
C PRO A 615 20.69 -17.00 18.91
N VAL A 616 20.38 -16.10 19.84
CA VAL A 616 19.05 -15.52 20.04
C VAL A 616 19.10 -14.05 19.63
N TYR A 617 18.14 -13.62 18.85
CA TYR A 617 18.02 -12.26 18.37
C TYR A 617 16.81 -11.59 19.01
N VAL A 618 17.03 -10.38 19.52
CA VAL A 618 15.99 -9.55 20.12
C VAL A 618 15.99 -8.19 19.44
N VAL A 619 14.83 -7.68 19.08
CA VAL A 619 14.67 -6.31 18.60
C VAL A 619 13.99 -5.49 19.69
N SER A 620 14.57 -4.33 20.05
CA SER A 620 14.07 -3.49 21.13
C SER A 620 14.32 -2.01 20.89
N THR A 621 13.43 -1.18 21.40
CA THR A 621 13.59 0.28 21.49
C THR A 621 14.58 0.68 22.59
N ALA A 622 14.87 -0.20 23.53
CA ALA A 622 15.78 0.02 24.65
C ALA A 622 17.25 0.25 24.21
N ASP A 623 18.05 0.86 25.09
CA ASP A 623 19.49 1.00 24.89
C ASP A 623 20.28 -0.26 25.30
N GLU A 624 19.73 -1.05 26.21
CA GLU A 624 20.25 -2.33 26.65
C GLU A 624 19.11 -3.34 26.77
N VAL A 625 19.39 -4.60 26.49
CA VAL A 625 18.45 -5.72 26.67
C VAL A 625 19.17 -6.83 27.44
N GLU A 626 18.51 -7.36 28.46
CA GLU A 626 18.93 -8.54 29.21
C GLU A 626 18.00 -9.72 28.88
N LEU A 627 18.58 -10.89 28.66
CA LEU A 627 17.84 -12.11 28.35
C LEU A 627 17.80 -13.03 29.59
N PHE A 628 16.63 -13.62 29.82
CA PHE A 628 16.41 -14.56 30.93
C PHE A 628 15.89 -15.89 30.38
N LEU A 629 16.35 -16.97 30.91
CA LEU A 629 15.85 -18.32 30.66
C LEU A 629 15.43 -18.96 31.99
N ASN A 630 14.12 -19.24 32.11
CA ASN A 630 13.52 -19.76 33.36
C ASN A 630 13.85 -18.90 34.58
N GLY A 631 13.86 -17.55 34.41
CA GLY A 631 14.20 -16.59 35.47
C GLY A 631 15.70 -16.42 35.74
N ARG A 632 16.58 -17.19 35.13
CA ARG A 632 18.03 -17.07 35.22
C ARG A 632 18.54 -16.13 34.12
N SER A 633 19.27 -15.07 34.50
CA SER A 633 19.91 -14.15 33.58
C SER A 633 20.97 -14.85 32.72
N LEU A 634 20.90 -14.57 31.41
CA LEU A 634 21.93 -14.96 30.44
C LEU A 634 22.83 -13.76 30.06
N GLY A 635 22.63 -12.60 30.71
CA GLY A 635 23.40 -11.40 30.49
C GLY A 635 22.78 -10.45 29.44
N LYS A 636 23.55 -9.43 29.08
CA LYS A 636 23.15 -8.39 28.13
C LYS A 636 23.57 -8.75 26.72
N GLY A 637 22.65 -8.47 25.76
CA GLY A 637 22.89 -8.69 24.36
C GLY A 637 23.85 -7.67 23.73
N ARG A 638 24.57 -8.10 22.71
CA ARG A 638 25.42 -7.23 21.90
C ARG A 638 24.58 -6.43 20.92
N GLN A 639 24.51 -5.12 21.11
CA GLN A 639 23.71 -4.22 20.26
C GLN A 639 24.36 -4.00 18.88
N SER A 640 23.54 -4.00 17.83
CA SER A 640 23.90 -3.58 16.49
C SER A 640 22.71 -2.91 15.81
N TYR A 641 22.96 -2.08 14.80
CA TYR A 641 21.90 -1.39 14.04
C TYR A 641 20.84 -0.71 14.93
N ARG A 642 21.26 -0.14 16.05
CA ARG A 642 20.44 0.52 17.08
C ARG A 642 19.42 -0.41 17.78
N TYR A 643 18.74 -1.29 17.05
CA TYR A 643 17.59 -2.07 17.53
C TYR A 643 17.87 -3.54 17.75
N LEU A 644 18.91 -4.12 17.14
CA LEU A 644 19.21 -5.55 17.19
C LEU A 644 20.15 -5.88 18.34
N PHE A 645 19.72 -6.79 19.21
CA PHE A 645 20.51 -7.35 20.30
C PHE A 645 20.74 -8.83 20.05
N THR A 646 22.01 -9.24 19.97
CA THR A 646 22.42 -10.62 19.72
C THR A 646 22.97 -11.24 21.00
N PHE A 647 22.44 -12.41 21.35
CA PHE A 647 22.93 -13.26 22.43
C PHE A 647 23.54 -14.48 21.77
N ASP A 648 24.85 -14.54 21.73
CA ASP A 648 25.57 -15.63 21.10
C ASP A 648 25.51 -16.90 22.00
N ASP A 649 25.54 -18.09 21.41
CA ASP A 649 25.72 -19.39 22.12
C ASP A 649 24.69 -19.71 23.23
N VAL A 650 23.44 -19.31 23.05
CA VAL A 650 22.37 -19.66 24.01
C VAL A 650 22.02 -21.14 23.90
N THR A 651 22.16 -21.88 24.97
CA THR A 651 21.80 -23.29 25.04
C THR A 651 20.30 -23.45 25.34
N PHE A 652 19.59 -24.19 24.53
CA PHE A 652 18.17 -24.46 24.72
C PHE A 652 17.90 -25.28 25.95
N GLU A 653 17.02 -24.75 26.80
CA GLU A 653 16.32 -25.44 27.90
C GLU A 653 14.83 -25.13 27.76
N ALA A 654 13.97 -26.13 27.90
CA ALA A 654 12.53 -25.93 27.84
C ALA A 654 12.04 -25.00 28.95
N GLY A 655 11.10 -24.11 28.63
CA GLY A 655 10.49 -23.17 29.55
C GLY A 655 10.29 -21.80 28.95
N ILE A 656 10.47 -20.74 29.72
CA ILE A 656 10.23 -19.36 29.37
C ILE A 656 11.54 -18.65 29.03
N LEU A 657 11.63 -18.13 27.82
CA LEU A 657 12.66 -17.22 27.38
C LEU A 657 12.07 -15.80 27.39
N GLU A 658 12.66 -14.91 28.22
CA GLU A 658 12.19 -13.53 28.41
C GLU A 658 13.29 -12.52 28.08
N ALA A 659 12.96 -11.51 27.30
CA ALA A 659 13.81 -10.34 27.03
C ALA A 659 13.27 -9.12 27.76
N VAL A 660 14.15 -8.39 28.46
CA VAL A 660 13.83 -7.21 29.26
C VAL A 660 14.69 -6.05 28.81
N GLY A 661 14.05 -5.02 28.28
CA GLY A 661 14.70 -3.77 27.89
C GLY A 661 14.94 -2.82 29.06
N SER A 662 16.00 -2.02 28.99
CA SER A 662 16.32 -0.98 30.00
C SER A 662 15.25 0.12 30.07
N ASP A 663 14.41 0.24 29.07
CA ASP A 663 13.24 1.13 29.00
C ASP A 663 11.99 0.54 29.69
N GLY A 664 12.09 -0.66 30.26
CA GLY A 664 11.00 -1.36 30.93
C GLY A 664 10.16 -2.26 30.04
N SER A 665 10.41 -2.26 28.73
CA SER A 665 9.72 -3.13 27.77
C SER A 665 10.11 -4.60 28.01
N ARG A 666 9.14 -5.52 27.81
CA ARG A 666 9.33 -6.96 28.02
C ARG A 666 8.64 -7.76 26.94
N TYR A 667 9.23 -8.88 26.58
CA TYR A 667 8.62 -9.88 25.73
C TYR A 667 9.08 -11.28 26.14
N GLN A 668 8.15 -12.24 26.12
CA GLN A 668 8.47 -13.63 26.45
C GLN A 668 7.89 -14.59 25.43
N ILE A 669 8.60 -15.67 25.20
CA ILE A 669 8.13 -16.86 24.49
C ILE A 669 8.29 -18.08 25.38
N GLU A 670 7.38 -19.05 25.23
CA GLU A 670 7.38 -20.26 26.04
C GLU A 670 7.46 -21.49 25.15
N THR A 671 8.23 -22.48 25.57
CA THR A 671 8.31 -23.76 24.89
C THR A 671 6.94 -24.45 24.90
N ALA A 672 6.40 -24.74 23.73
CA ALA A 672 5.18 -25.55 23.61
C ALA A 672 5.51 -27.04 23.80
N GLY A 673 4.55 -27.76 24.39
CA GLY A 673 4.60 -29.21 24.50
C GLY A 673 4.23 -29.93 23.20
N GLU A 674 3.98 -31.25 23.33
CA GLU A 674 3.54 -32.06 22.19
C GLU A 674 2.15 -31.59 21.69
N PRO A 675 1.92 -31.57 20.37
CA PRO A 675 0.63 -31.24 19.78
C PRO A 675 -0.51 -32.14 20.31
N LYS A 676 -1.63 -31.54 20.71
CA LYS A 676 -2.78 -32.26 21.31
C LYS A 676 -4.11 -31.85 20.76
N ASN A 677 -4.29 -30.55 20.44
CA ASN A 677 -5.58 -30.04 20.08
C ASN A 677 -5.50 -29.19 18.80
N LEU A 678 -6.61 -29.14 18.05
CA LEU A 678 -6.89 -28.06 17.13
C LEU A 678 -7.72 -26.99 17.84
N LYS A 679 -7.54 -25.75 17.44
CA LYS A 679 -8.34 -24.61 17.89
C LYS A 679 -8.74 -23.79 16.67
N ILE A 680 -9.99 -23.38 16.59
CA ILE A 680 -10.51 -22.50 15.53
C ILE A 680 -11.01 -21.21 16.16
N ARG A 681 -10.77 -20.09 15.50
CA ARG A 681 -11.46 -18.82 15.77
C ARG A 681 -11.95 -18.20 14.48
N ALA A 682 -13.08 -17.49 14.55
CA ALA A 682 -13.63 -16.74 13.44
C ALA A 682 -13.23 -15.26 13.53
N ILE A 683 -12.89 -14.69 12.38
CA ILE A 683 -12.65 -13.26 12.16
C ILE A 683 -13.64 -12.83 11.09
N GLN A 684 -14.52 -11.91 11.41
CA GLN A 684 -15.65 -11.55 10.55
C GLN A 684 -15.89 -10.04 10.53
N ASN A 685 -16.79 -9.61 9.68
CA ASN A 685 -17.25 -8.24 9.57
C ASN A 685 -17.63 -7.70 10.97
N PRO A 686 -17.08 -6.56 11.41
CA PRO A 686 -17.43 -5.93 12.69
C PRO A 686 -18.92 -5.64 12.86
N ASP A 687 -19.66 -5.48 11.76
CA ASP A 687 -21.12 -5.25 11.72
C ASP A 687 -21.93 -6.57 11.59
N GLY A 688 -21.31 -7.72 11.84
CA GLY A 688 -21.87 -9.06 11.66
C GLY A 688 -21.78 -9.57 10.22
N LEU A 689 -21.66 -10.89 10.06
CA LEU A 689 -21.58 -11.55 8.75
C LEU A 689 -22.94 -11.41 8.03
N LYS A 690 -22.94 -10.89 6.81
CA LYS A 690 -24.16 -10.64 6.02
C LYS A 690 -24.43 -11.76 5.03
N ALA A 691 -25.67 -12.18 4.94
CA ALA A 691 -26.16 -13.16 3.95
C ALA A 691 -26.46 -12.48 2.60
N ASP A 692 -25.46 -11.85 2.00
CA ASP A 692 -25.57 -11.14 0.73
C ASP A 692 -24.93 -11.89 -0.46
N GLY A 693 -24.26 -13.03 -0.19
CA GLY A 693 -23.58 -13.83 -1.19
C GLY A 693 -22.19 -13.32 -1.56
N ALA A 694 -21.73 -12.23 -0.95
CA ALA A 694 -20.41 -11.62 -1.17
C ALA A 694 -19.60 -11.48 0.11
N ASP A 695 -20.23 -11.34 1.28
CA ASP A 695 -19.54 -11.24 2.57
C ASP A 695 -18.86 -12.56 2.94
N MET A 696 -17.82 -12.48 3.74
CA MET A 696 -16.95 -13.60 4.06
C MET A 696 -16.64 -13.66 5.54
N VAL A 697 -16.24 -14.84 6.00
CA VAL A 697 -15.63 -15.06 7.30
C VAL A 697 -14.26 -15.71 7.10
N LEU A 698 -13.27 -15.25 7.87
CA LEU A 698 -11.92 -15.79 7.91
C LEU A 698 -11.80 -16.66 9.16
N PHE A 699 -11.55 -17.96 8.98
CA PHE A 699 -11.30 -18.88 10.08
C PHE A 699 -9.79 -19.09 10.22
N GLU A 700 -9.29 -18.93 11.43
CA GLU A 700 -7.92 -19.26 11.81
C GLU A 700 -7.89 -20.57 12.57
N VAL A 701 -7.06 -21.52 12.13
CA VAL A 701 -6.84 -22.80 12.77
C VAL A 701 -5.43 -22.87 13.34
N GLU A 702 -5.33 -23.28 14.61
CA GLU A 702 -4.06 -23.47 15.31
C GLU A 702 -3.92 -24.90 15.82
N VAL A 703 -2.68 -25.43 15.72
CA VAL A 703 -2.28 -26.64 16.44
C VAL A 703 -1.69 -26.23 17.78
N THR A 704 -2.27 -26.75 18.85
CA THR A 704 -1.86 -26.39 20.21
C THR A 704 -1.52 -27.63 21.05
N ASP A 705 -0.70 -27.41 22.06
CA ASP A 705 -0.42 -28.39 23.11
C ASP A 705 -1.57 -28.54 24.13
N ALA A 706 -1.35 -29.33 25.18
CA ALA A 706 -2.34 -29.55 26.22
C ALA A 706 -2.67 -28.28 27.05
N GLN A 707 -1.79 -27.28 27.05
CA GLN A 707 -1.95 -25.99 27.73
C GLN A 707 -2.54 -24.92 26.81
N GLY A 708 -2.78 -25.23 25.54
CA GLY A 708 -3.34 -24.31 24.56
C GLY A 708 -2.28 -23.39 23.91
N ARG A 709 -0.97 -23.65 24.08
CA ARG A 709 0.11 -22.92 23.42
C ARG A 709 0.28 -23.44 22.01
N ARG A 710 0.46 -22.55 21.06
CA ARG A 710 0.69 -22.91 19.66
C ARG A 710 1.99 -23.72 19.51
N CYS A 711 1.94 -24.81 18.78
CA CYS A 711 3.09 -25.63 18.44
C CYS A 711 3.82 -25.07 17.22
N PRO A 712 4.92 -24.32 17.38
CA PRO A 712 5.49 -23.51 16.29
C PRO A 712 6.16 -24.32 15.19
N LEU A 713 6.48 -25.59 15.43
CA LEU A 713 7.12 -26.49 14.46
C LEU A 713 6.14 -27.41 13.73
N ASP A 714 4.83 -27.28 14.00
CA ASP A 714 3.82 -28.14 13.39
C ASP A 714 3.48 -27.66 11.97
N ASN A 715 3.61 -28.55 11.01
CA ASN A 715 3.30 -28.33 9.59
C ASN A 715 2.40 -29.45 9.02
N ARG A 716 1.61 -30.09 9.89
CA ARG A 716 0.73 -31.18 9.47
C ARG A 716 -0.43 -30.72 8.60
N MET A 717 -0.96 -31.66 7.82
CA MET A 717 -2.18 -31.47 7.05
C MET A 717 -3.40 -31.43 7.98
N ILE A 718 -4.27 -30.44 7.75
CA ILE A 718 -5.57 -30.31 8.38
C ILE A 718 -6.64 -30.57 7.33
N HIS A 719 -7.59 -31.40 7.66
CA HIS A 719 -8.78 -31.65 6.86
C HIS A 719 -9.95 -30.84 7.40
N PHE A 720 -10.69 -30.15 6.53
CA PHE A 720 -11.84 -29.31 6.86
C PHE A 720 -13.12 -29.91 6.30
N ASP A 721 -14.21 -29.78 7.07
CA ASP A 721 -15.59 -30.02 6.60
C ASP A 721 -16.42 -28.75 6.84
N LEU A 722 -17.21 -28.39 5.84
CA LEU A 722 -18.11 -27.24 5.87
C LEU A 722 -19.53 -27.65 5.52
N TRP A 723 -20.50 -27.19 6.31
CA TRP A 723 -21.93 -27.32 5.99
C TRP A 723 -22.72 -26.11 6.47
N GLY A 724 -23.96 -25.97 5.98
CA GLY A 724 -24.82 -24.81 6.24
C GLY A 724 -24.73 -23.74 5.16
N GLU A 725 -24.96 -22.48 5.53
CA GLU A 725 -25.11 -21.35 4.60
C GLU A 725 -23.76 -20.69 4.25
N GLY A 726 -22.76 -21.52 3.96
CA GLY A 726 -21.41 -21.10 3.56
C GLY A 726 -20.90 -21.76 2.28
N LYS A 727 -20.09 -21.06 1.51
CA LYS A 727 -19.37 -21.56 0.34
C LYS A 727 -17.88 -21.58 0.62
N TRP A 728 -17.24 -22.73 0.44
CA TRP A 728 -15.81 -22.92 0.66
C TRP A 728 -14.99 -22.12 -0.38
N ILE A 729 -14.04 -21.36 0.10
CA ILE A 729 -12.99 -20.70 -0.69
C ILE A 729 -11.63 -21.36 -0.39
N GLY A 730 -11.35 -21.64 0.90
CA GLY A 730 -10.10 -22.24 1.34
C GLY A 730 -9.02 -21.24 1.69
N GLY A 731 -7.81 -21.71 1.75
CA GLY A 731 -6.61 -20.93 2.11
C GLY A 731 -5.47 -21.21 1.16
N ILE A 732 -4.23 -21.02 1.63
CA ILE A 732 -2.99 -21.27 0.89
C ILE A 732 -2.00 -22.00 1.78
N GLY A 733 -1.17 -22.87 1.19
CA GLY A 733 -0.02 -23.52 1.84
C GLY A 733 1.13 -23.68 0.86
N THR A 734 2.34 -23.50 1.34
CA THR A 734 3.54 -23.66 0.49
C THR A 734 3.78 -25.13 0.18
N ARG A 735 3.80 -25.49 -1.08
CA ARG A 735 4.25 -26.81 -1.53
C ARG A 735 5.77 -26.97 -1.33
N ASN A 736 6.21 -28.20 -1.10
CA ASN A 736 7.64 -28.48 -1.04
C ASN A 736 8.25 -28.41 -2.44
N ASN A 737 9.45 -27.84 -2.57
CA ASN A 737 10.16 -27.77 -3.84
C ASN A 737 10.45 -29.15 -4.46
N LYS A 738 10.54 -30.20 -3.64
CA LYS A 738 10.65 -31.58 -4.15
C LYS A 738 9.44 -32.01 -4.96
N ASP A 739 8.26 -31.47 -4.64
CA ASP A 739 7.03 -31.74 -5.38
C ASP A 739 6.95 -30.88 -6.66
N MET A 740 7.77 -29.83 -6.74
CA MET A 740 7.91 -28.93 -7.88
C MET A 740 9.00 -29.35 -8.87
N GLN A 741 9.95 -30.23 -8.48
CA GLN A 741 10.99 -30.73 -9.35
C GLN A 741 10.52 -32.02 -10.02
N ARG A 742 10.49 -32.04 -11.35
CA ARG A 742 10.35 -33.30 -12.09
C ARG A 742 11.64 -34.13 -11.93
N PRO A 743 11.53 -35.43 -11.66
CA PRO A 743 12.70 -36.31 -11.44
C PRO A 743 13.72 -36.36 -12.60
N ASP A 744 13.34 -35.97 -13.81
CA ASP A 744 14.11 -36.12 -15.02
C ASP A 744 14.60 -34.79 -15.63
N ASP A 745 14.48 -33.68 -14.93
CA ASP A 745 14.82 -32.37 -15.49
C ASP A 745 16.20 -31.88 -15.02
N ASN A 746 17.22 -32.13 -15.85
CA ASN A 746 18.58 -31.61 -15.64
C ASN A 746 18.73 -30.12 -15.99
N ARG A 747 17.64 -29.36 -16.21
CA ARG A 747 17.69 -27.93 -16.47
C ARG A 747 17.91 -27.16 -15.17
N PRO A 748 18.67 -26.07 -15.22
CA PRO A 748 18.77 -25.20 -14.05
C PRO A 748 17.37 -24.86 -13.52
N ALA A 749 17.17 -24.97 -12.22
CA ALA A 749 15.95 -24.52 -11.57
C ALA A 749 15.65 -23.09 -12.03
N GLY A 750 14.43 -22.82 -12.52
CA GLY A 750 14.03 -21.50 -13.06
C GLY A 750 13.76 -21.42 -14.56
N LEU A 751 14.13 -22.45 -15.34
CA LEU A 751 13.70 -22.62 -16.73
C LEU A 751 12.61 -23.68 -16.84
N LEU A 752 11.62 -23.62 -15.96
CA LEU A 752 10.43 -24.47 -16.08
C LEU A 752 9.62 -23.97 -17.28
N ASP A 753 9.36 -24.89 -18.19
CA ASP A 753 8.45 -24.69 -19.30
C ASP A 753 7.07 -24.27 -18.75
N ALA A 754 6.44 -23.22 -19.29
CA ALA A 754 5.12 -22.76 -18.89
C ALA A 754 4.05 -23.88 -18.89
N ALA A 755 4.24 -24.92 -19.69
CA ALA A 755 3.40 -26.11 -19.68
C ALA A 755 3.65 -27.03 -18.46
N ALA A 756 4.83 -26.98 -17.86
CA ALA A 756 5.17 -27.78 -16.67
C ALA A 756 4.71 -27.11 -15.38
N THR A 757 4.64 -25.78 -15.34
CA THR A 757 4.12 -25.00 -14.20
C THR A 757 2.62 -25.18 -14.02
N LYS A 758 1.85 -25.43 -15.06
CA LYS A 758 0.39 -25.64 -15.01
C LYS A 758 -0.07 -26.75 -14.06
N ASN A 759 0.77 -27.71 -13.74
CA ASN A 759 0.42 -28.85 -12.88
C ASN A 759 1.01 -28.77 -11.45
N ILE A 760 1.81 -27.75 -11.14
CA ILE A 760 2.62 -27.69 -9.93
C ILE A 760 2.11 -26.60 -8.94
N SER A 761 1.29 -25.69 -9.40
CA SER A 761 1.11 -24.38 -8.77
C SER A 761 -0.23 -24.14 -8.06
N ASP A 762 -1.00 -25.14 -7.67
CA ASP A 762 -2.27 -24.82 -7.00
C ASP A 762 -2.13 -24.46 -5.51
N ASN A 763 -0.96 -24.59 -4.88
CA ASN A 763 -0.66 -24.18 -3.51
C ASN A 763 -1.78 -24.49 -2.50
N TYR A 764 -2.49 -25.62 -2.69
CA TYR A 764 -3.68 -26.01 -1.90
C TYR A 764 -4.87 -25.02 -1.98
N VAL A 765 -4.82 -24.03 -2.86
CA VAL A 765 -5.93 -23.06 -2.99
C VAL A 765 -7.22 -23.75 -3.41
N GLY A 766 -8.27 -23.61 -2.61
CA GLY A 766 -9.56 -24.28 -2.81
C GLY A 766 -9.65 -25.70 -2.26
N SER A 767 -8.53 -26.28 -1.78
CA SER A 767 -8.54 -27.63 -1.17
C SER A 767 -9.20 -27.62 0.20
N MET A 768 -9.91 -28.70 0.51
CA MET A 768 -10.38 -28.96 1.87
C MET A 768 -9.28 -29.56 2.77
N ASP A 769 -8.16 -29.96 2.18
CA ASP A 769 -6.93 -30.35 2.87
C ASP A 769 -5.92 -29.24 2.77
N LEU A 770 -5.51 -28.66 3.89
CA LEU A 770 -4.60 -27.52 3.94
C LEU A 770 -3.57 -27.75 5.06
N PRO A 771 -2.25 -27.62 4.81
CA PRO A 771 -1.28 -27.70 5.88
C PRO A 771 -1.35 -26.45 6.77
N VAL A 772 -1.16 -26.63 8.09
CA VAL A 772 -0.68 -25.53 8.92
C VAL A 772 0.77 -25.26 8.59
N GLU A 773 1.22 -24.05 8.75
CA GLU A 773 2.61 -23.64 8.63
C GLU A 773 3.02 -22.94 9.91
N CYS A 774 4.04 -23.46 10.58
CA CYS A 774 4.43 -23.00 11.93
C CYS A 774 3.23 -23.05 12.91
N GLY A 775 2.41 -24.12 12.82
CA GLY A 775 1.30 -24.40 13.73
C GLY A 775 0.02 -23.59 13.50
N VAL A 776 -0.08 -22.80 12.43
CA VAL A 776 -1.27 -21.98 12.16
C VAL A 776 -1.53 -21.82 10.65
N ASN A 777 -2.79 -21.74 10.27
CA ASN A 777 -3.19 -21.30 8.94
C ASN A 777 -4.60 -20.69 8.98
N ARG A 778 -5.05 -20.15 7.83
CA ARG A 778 -6.36 -19.51 7.68
C ARG A 778 -7.09 -19.99 6.44
N VAL A 779 -8.42 -20.01 6.53
CA VAL A 779 -9.31 -20.33 5.42
C VAL A 779 -10.46 -19.33 5.34
N LEU A 780 -10.87 -19.00 4.12
CA LEU A 780 -12.01 -18.14 3.82
C LEU A 780 -13.25 -18.99 3.50
N VAL A 781 -14.40 -18.54 4.01
CA VAL A 781 -15.73 -19.04 3.66
C VAL A 781 -16.59 -17.86 3.29
N ARG A 782 -17.26 -17.92 2.13
CA ARG A 782 -18.19 -16.88 1.64
C ARG A 782 -19.60 -17.22 2.10
N SER A 783 -20.39 -16.24 2.53
CA SER A 783 -21.81 -16.42 2.84
C SER A 783 -22.62 -16.78 1.59
N THR A 784 -23.77 -17.43 1.78
CA THR A 784 -24.81 -17.54 0.76
C THR A 784 -25.75 -16.32 0.83
N ILE A 785 -26.76 -16.29 -0.03
CA ILE A 785 -27.84 -15.28 0.00
C ILE A 785 -28.94 -15.61 1.03
N HIS A 786 -28.80 -16.71 1.75
CA HIS A 786 -29.73 -17.15 2.78
C HIS A 786 -29.09 -17.00 4.14
N ALA A 787 -29.76 -16.29 5.05
CA ALA A 787 -29.31 -16.18 6.43
C ALA A 787 -29.40 -17.53 7.15
N GLY A 788 -28.36 -17.90 7.88
CA GLY A 788 -28.29 -19.18 8.55
C GLY A 788 -26.96 -19.46 9.23
N GLU A 789 -26.86 -20.66 9.77
CA GLU A 789 -25.64 -21.14 10.42
C GLU A 789 -24.61 -21.63 9.37
N ILE A 790 -23.35 -21.37 9.65
CA ILE A 790 -22.17 -21.88 8.94
C ILE A 790 -21.38 -22.69 9.95
N HIS A 791 -21.23 -23.98 9.72
CA HIS A 791 -20.52 -24.90 10.59
C HIS A 791 -19.21 -25.31 9.95
N LEU A 792 -18.10 -25.04 10.61
CA LEU A 792 -16.77 -25.48 10.20
C LEU A 792 -16.20 -26.44 11.22
N SER A 793 -15.69 -27.59 10.76
CA SER A 793 -14.87 -28.49 11.56
C SER A 793 -13.50 -28.68 10.96
N ALA A 794 -12.50 -28.95 11.81
CA ALA A 794 -11.15 -29.24 11.42
C ALA A 794 -10.63 -30.49 12.13
N TYR A 795 -9.96 -31.35 11.38
CA TYR A 795 -9.42 -32.63 11.83
C TYR A 795 -7.97 -32.78 11.44
N ALA A 796 -7.20 -33.42 12.30
CA ALA A 796 -5.85 -33.88 11.98
C ALA A 796 -5.53 -35.14 12.78
N GLU A 797 -4.70 -36.02 12.21
CA GLU A 797 -4.32 -37.26 12.86
C GLU A 797 -3.64 -37.01 14.22
N GLY A 798 -4.12 -37.71 15.24
CA GLY A 798 -3.57 -37.64 16.61
C GLY A 798 -3.95 -36.40 17.41
N LEU A 799 -4.80 -35.50 16.87
CA LEU A 799 -5.27 -34.31 17.55
C LEU A 799 -6.77 -34.37 17.86
N LYS A 800 -7.14 -33.68 18.94
CA LYS A 800 -8.56 -33.42 19.21
C LYS A 800 -9.09 -32.45 18.17
N PRO A 801 -10.21 -32.78 17.48
CA PRO A 801 -10.77 -31.90 16.46
C PRO A 801 -11.34 -30.62 17.07
N ALA A 802 -11.48 -29.58 16.22
CA ALA A 802 -12.11 -28.31 16.57
C ALA A 802 -13.32 -28.02 15.69
N TYR A 803 -14.27 -27.29 16.26
CA TYR A 803 -15.53 -26.88 15.64
C TYR A 803 -15.74 -25.38 15.86
N MET A 804 -16.35 -24.71 14.87
CA MET A 804 -16.72 -23.31 14.97
C MET A 804 -18.02 -23.07 14.21
N ASP A 805 -18.97 -22.47 14.89
CA ASP A 805 -20.24 -22.06 14.30
C ASP A 805 -20.27 -20.53 14.18
N VAL A 806 -20.71 -20.05 13.02
CA VAL A 806 -20.92 -18.63 12.74
C VAL A 806 -22.29 -18.47 12.08
N ARG A 807 -23.00 -17.42 12.43
CA ARG A 807 -24.31 -17.13 11.85
C ARG A 807 -24.24 -15.92 10.93
N SER A 808 -24.79 -16.07 9.72
CA SER A 808 -25.03 -14.95 8.82
C SER A 808 -26.41 -14.34 9.07
N GLU A 809 -26.48 -13.00 8.92
CA GLU A 809 -27.69 -12.21 9.14
C GLU A 809 -28.35 -11.85 7.82
N GLU A 810 -29.68 -11.85 7.80
CA GLU A 810 -30.46 -11.38 6.68
C GLU A 810 -30.21 -9.88 6.44
N VAL A 811 -30.06 -9.50 5.20
CA VAL A 811 -29.82 -8.11 4.79
C VAL A 811 -30.67 -7.76 3.58
N ASN A 812 -31.17 -6.54 3.55
CA ASN A 812 -31.75 -6.01 2.31
C ASN A 812 -30.62 -5.65 1.34
N SER A 813 -30.35 -6.55 0.40
CA SER A 813 -29.22 -6.44 -0.53
C SER A 813 -29.24 -5.18 -1.40
N GLU A 814 -30.41 -4.58 -1.68
CA GLU A 814 -30.50 -3.34 -2.48
C GLU A 814 -30.16 -2.10 -1.65
N LYS A 815 -30.37 -2.12 -0.34
CA LYS A 815 -30.17 -0.96 0.56
C LYS A 815 -28.85 -1.01 1.33
N TYR A 816 -28.25 -2.18 1.44
CA TYR A 816 -27.03 -2.36 2.23
C TYR A 816 -25.81 -1.77 1.51
N MET A 817 -25.15 -0.81 2.15
CA MET A 817 -23.93 -0.12 1.67
C MET A 817 -22.76 -0.44 2.62
N PRO A 818 -21.99 -1.51 2.40
CA PRO A 818 -21.00 -2.00 3.36
C PRO A 818 -19.98 -0.96 3.84
N SER A 819 -19.46 -0.14 2.93
CA SER A 819 -18.44 0.87 3.28
C SER A 819 -18.96 2.01 4.16
N LEU A 820 -20.29 2.24 4.20
CA LEU A 820 -20.88 3.27 5.06
C LEU A 820 -21.12 2.80 6.50
N THR A 821 -21.26 1.49 6.71
CA THR A 821 -21.54 0.89 8.03
C THR A 821 -20.27 0.57 8.82
N LEU A 822 -19.12 0.43 8.14
CA LEU A 822 -17.86 0.07 8.79
C LEU A 822 -17.35 1.21 9.68
N PRO A 823 -16.90 0.89 10.90
CA PRO A 823 -16.43 1.89 11.85
C PRO A 823 -15.05 2.43 11.47
N CYS A 824 -14.80 3.68 11.84
CA CYS A 824 -13.45 4.26 11.80
C CYS A 824 -12.55 3.61 12.86
N ARG A 825 -11.26 3.52 12.57
CA ARG A 825 -10.21 3.12 13.52
C ARG A 825 -9.60 4.39 14.11
N LEU A 826 -9.63 4.50 15.43
CA LEU A 826 -9.20 5.70 16.16
C LEU A 826 -8.10 5.38 17.18
N ASP A 827 -7.44 4.23 17.06
CA ASP A 827 -6.63 3.61 18.10
C ASP A 827 -5.40 4.45 18.50
N ARG A 828 -4.85 5.24 17.59
CA ARG A 828 -3.69 6.10 17.89
C ARG A 828 -4.08 7.46 18.45
N GLY A 829 -5.35 7.80 18.44
CA GLY A 829 -5.85 9.09 18.92
C GLY A 829 -5.54 10.27 17.98
N GLU A 830 -5.97 11.45 18.38
CA GLU A 830 -5.74 12.68 17.62
C GLU A 830 -4.25 13.01 17.52
N THR A 831 -3.87 13.75 16.47
CA THR A 831 -2.49 14.24 16.30
C THR A 831 -2.05 15.06 17.52
N PRO A 832 -0.96 14.67 18.20
CA PRO A 832 -0.44 15.45 19.33
C PRO A 832 -0.02 16.86 18.90
N LEU A 833 -0.18 17.83 19.77
CA LEU A 833 0.23 19.23 19.52
C LEU A 833 1.74 19.46 19.75
N SER A 834 2.42 18.57 20.46
CA SER A 834 3.86 18.66 20.72
C SER A 834 4.66 18.49 19.42
N PRO A 835 5.85 19.12 19.31
CA PRO A 835 6.71 18.92 18.15
C PRO A 835 7.03 17.45 17.90
N SER A 836 7.09 17.06 16.63
CA SER A 836 7.42 15.68 16.22
C SER A 836 8.92 15.36 16.30
N TYR A 837 9.77 16.37 16.46
CA TYR A 837 11.22 16.19 16.56
C TYR A 837 11.88 17.34 17.33
N THR A 838 13.12 17.09 17.77
CA THR A 838 13.97 18.13 18.36
C THR A 838 15.22 18.27 17.47
N GLU A 839 15.61 19.51 17.16
CA GLU A 839 16.87 19.77 16.48
C GLU A 839 18.03 19.33 17.37
N LYS A 840 18.88 18.45 16.85
CA LYS A 840 20.09 17.92 17.53
C LYS A 840 21.38 18.37 16.87
N ALA A 841 21.30 18.76 15.60
CA ALA A 841 22.43 19.23 14.81
C ALA A 841 21.95 20.32 13.84
N ARG A 842 22.83 21.19 13.49
CA ARG A 842 22.59 22.29 12.54
C ARG A 842 23.62 22.25 11.43
N GLU A 843 23.19 22.44 10.20
CA GLU A 843 24.08 22.60 9.06
C GLU A 843 24.88 23.91 9.18
N VAL A 844 26.16 23.80 8.93
CA VAL A 844 27.06 24.95 8.78
C VAL A 844 27.20 25.24 7.30
N ARG A 845 26.56 26.32 6.83
CA ARG A 845 26.46 26.66 5.42
C ARG A 845 27.85 26.84 4.78
N ILE A 846 28.06 26.19 3.63
CA ILE A 846 29.23 26.40 2.75
C ILE A 846 28.95 27.65 1.90
N VAL A 847 29.94 28.56 1.82
CA VAL A 847 29.84 29.81 1.05
C VAL A 847 30.68 29.76 -0.23
N SER A 848 31.72 28.97 -0.27
CA SER A 848 32.53 28.74 -1.47
C SER A 848 33.37 27.48 -1.34
N ALA A 849 33.83 26.95 -2.43
CA ALA A 849 34.79 25.86 -2.47
C ALA A 849 35.97 26.18 -3.39
N LYS A 850 37.13 25.59 -3.10
CA LYS A 850 38.32 25.60 -3.93
C LYS A 850 38.82 24.18 -4.10
N ALA A 851 39.07 23.75 -5.32
CA ALA A 851 39.41 22.37 -5.63
C ALA A 851 40.75 22.28 -6.38
N GLY A 852 41.37 21.10 -6.36
CA GLY A 852 42.64 20.83 -7.06
C GLY A 852 42.46 20.77 -8.58
N PHE A 853 41.24 20.60 -9.05
CA PHE A 853 40.83 20.59 -10.45
C PHE A 853 39.37 21.02 -10.58
N ASP A 854 38.99 21.60 -11.72
CA ASP A 854 37.64 21.98 -12.08
C ASP A 854 36.92 22.81 -11.01
N ASN A 855 37.46 23.96 -10.67
CA ASN A 855 36.87 24.87 -9.69
C ASN A 855 35.50 25.41 -10.10
N ASP A 856 35.22 25.52 -11.40
CA ASP A 856 33.95 26.07 -11.88
C ASP A 856 32.75 25.18 -11.53
N HIS A 857 33.00 23.87 -11.39
CA HIS A 857 31.99 22.87 -10.96
C HIS A 857 32.13 22.46 -9.50
N ALA A 858 32.95 23.12 -8.70
CA ALA A 858 33.08 22.78 -7.27
C ALA A 858 31.76 22.91 -6.49
N THR A 859 30.88 23.80 -6.93
CA THR A 859 29.54 23.98 -6.35
C THR A 859 28.62 22.77 -6.49
N ASN A 860 28.85 21.91 -7.49
CA ASN A 860 28.06 20.69 -7.70
C ASN A 860 28.17 19.70 -6.53
N SER A 861 29.15 19.89 -5.63
CA SER A 861 29.28 19.06 -4.42
C SER A 861 28.41 19.53 -3.24
N TYR A 862 27.65 20.64 -3.39
CA TYR A 862 26.75 21.17 -2.34
C TYR A 862 25.59 22.02 -2.92
N ASP A 863 25.06 21.65 -4.08
CA ASP A 863 24.03 22.40 -4.82
C ASP A 863 22.58 21.90 -4.59
N ASP A 864 22.40 20.86 -3.76
CA ASP A 864 21.12 20.17 -3.52
C ASP A 864 20.59 19.43 -4.77
N ASN A 865 21.50 19.01 -5.67
CA ASN A 865 21.18 18.22 -6.85
C ASN A 865 21.99 16.92 -6.87
N GLU A 866 21.36 15.81 -6.50
CA GLU A 866 22.01 14.49 -6.43
C GLU A 866 22.33 13.86 -7.80
N LEU A 867 22.02 14.53 -8.91
CA LEU A 867 22.42 14.14 -10.28
C LEU A 867 23.65 14.88 -10.77
N SER A 868 24.15 15.87 -10.02
CA SER A 868 25.40 16.57 -10.27
C SER A 868 26.52 16.02 -9.38
N GLU A 869 27.77 16.29 -9.77
CA GLU A 869 28.95 15.94 -8.97
C GLU A 869 30.12 16.88 -9.25
N TRP A 870 31.00 17.02 -8.27
CA TRP A 870 32.35 17.51 -8.52
C TRP A 870 33.33 16.34 -8.57
N LYS A 871 34.31 16.38 -9.51
CA LYS A 871 35.39 15.39 -9.64
C LYS A 871 36.71 16.03 -10.06
N ASN A 872 37.83 15.42 -9.65
CA ASN A 872 39.14 15.77 -10.18
C ASN A 872 39.48 15.05 -11.51
N ASP A 873 40.69 15.25 -12.04
CA ASP A 873 41.18 14.71 -13.31
C ASP A 873 41.83 13.32 -13.22
N GLY A 874 41.60 12.58 -12.13
CA GLY A 874 42.18 11.25 -11.92
C GLY A 874 43.62 11.25 -11.37
N ARG A 875 44.19 12.42 -11.04
CA ARG A 875 45.50 12.51 -10.43
C ARG A 875 45.37 12.69 -8.91
N LEU A 876 46.12 11.94 -8.14
CA LEU A 876 46.09 12.03 -6.67
C LEU A 876 46.47 13.45 -6.17
N SER A 877 47.36 14.14 -6.89
CA SER A 877 47.76 15.50 -6.53
C SER A 877 46.67 16.55 -6.68
N THR A 878 45.66 16.31 -7.50
CA THR A 878 44.48 17.17 -7.72
C THR A 878 43.22 16.67 -7.01
N ALA A 879 43.30 15.54 -6.34
CA ALA A 879 42.17 14.89 -5.69
C ALA A 879 41.90 15.49 -4.29
N TRP A 880 41.62 16.78 -4.26
CA TRP A 880 41.24 17.51 -3.05
C TRP A 880 40.26 18.64 -3.35
N ILE A 881 39.44 18.95 -2.33
CA ILE A 881 38.55 20.11 -2.33
C ILE A 881 38.52 20.73 -0.93
N THR A 882 38.42 22.03 -0.86
CA THR A 882 38.41 22.82 0.37
C THR A 882 37.18 23.71 0.38
N TYR A 883 36.34 23.56 1.39
CA TYR A 883 35.12 24.32 1.63
C TYR A 883 35.33 25.45 2.61
N ARG A 884 34.85 26.65 2.28
CA ARG A 884 34.81 27.80 3.16
C ARG A 884 33.44 27.90 3.80
N LEU A 885 33.39 27.99 5.12
CA LEU A 885 32.14 28.05 5.87
C LEU A 885 31.71 29.49 6.16
N ALA A 886 30.42 29.73 6.32
CA ALA A 886 29.85 31.03 6.64
C ALA A 886 30.29 31.57 8.00
N LYS A 887 30.68 30.67 8.92
CA LYS A 887 31.14 31.00 10.28
C LYS A 887 32.17 29.99 10.75
N LYS A 888 32.94 30.35 11.78
CA LYS A 888 33.78 29.37 12.49
C LYS A 888 32.92 28.46 13.34
N ALA A 889 32.96 27.16 13.10
CA ALA A 889 32.21 26.13 13.80
C ALA A 889 33.09 24.93 14.15
N ILE A 890 32.66 24.13 15.10
CA ILE A 890 33.16 22.77 15.34
C ILE A 890 32.25 21.84 14.58
N ILE A 891 32.79 21.14 13.59
CA ILE A 891 32.02 20.16 12.82
C ILE A 891 32.04 18.84 13.60
N ASP A 892 30.84 18.36 13.94
CA ASP A 892 30.62 17.13 14.68
C ASP A 892 30.29 15.95 13.76
N ASP A 893 29.76 16.22 12.58
CA ASP A 893 29.42 15.20 11.57
C ASP A 893 29.66 15.74 10.17
N ILE A 894 30.28 14.94 9.33
CA ILE A 894 30.48 15.20 7.90
C ILE A 894 29.71 14.17 7.12
N CYS A 895 28.62 14.60 6.50
CA CYS A 895 27.72 13.74 5.75
C CYS A 895 28.08 13.85 4.27
N LEU A 896 28.50 12.74 3.66
CA LEU A 896 28.98 12.70 2.27
C LEU A 896 28.18 11.70 1.44
N LYS A 897 27.76 12.12 0.24
CA LYS A 897 27.37 11.23 -0.85
C LYS A 897 28.47 11.26 -1.92
N LEU A 898 29.08 10.10 -2.14
CA LEU A 898 30.19 9.92 -3.07
C LEU A 898 29.74 9.08 -4.26
N THR A 899 30.24 9.35 -5.46
CA THR A 899 29.89 8.50 -6.62
C THR A 899 30.36 7.06 -6.39
N GLY A 900 29.46 6.10 -6.67
CA GLY A 900 29.72 4.68 -6.40
C GLY A 900 29.61 4.30 -4.92
N TRP A 901 28.88 5.10 -4.10
CA TRP A 901 28.67 4.85 -2.66
C TRP A 901 28.30 3.40 -2.30
N ARG A 902 27.61 2.72 -3.20
CA ARG A 902 27.13 1.35 -3.06
C ARG A 902 28.25 0.31 -3.24
N LEU A 903 29.15 0.55 -4.18
CA LEU A 903 30.14 -0.44 -4.66
C LEU A 903 31.57 -0.12 -4.20
N ARG A 904 31.82 1.10 -3.71
CA ARG A 904 33.15 1.62 -3.57
C ARG A 904 33.40 2.27 -2.22
N SER A 905 34.61 2.12 -1.70
CA SER A 905 35.13 2.90 -0.59
C SER A 905 36.22 3.87 -1.06
N TYR A 906 36.26 5.00 -0.41
CA TYR A 906 37.25 6.04 -0.64
C TYR A 906 38.17 6.18 0.57
N PRO A 907 39.53 6.04 0.41
CA PRO A 907 40.47 6.34 1.48
C PRO A 907 40.67 7.87 1.54
N LEU A 908 40.11 8.50 2.58
CA LEU A 908 40.07 9.95 2.71
C LEU A 908 40.88 10.44 3.92
N GLU A 909 41.35 11.67 3.85
CA GLU A 909 41.73 12.52 4.95
C GLU A 909 40.94 13.81 4.94
N ILE A 910 40.47 14.23 6.13
CA ILE A 910 39.70 15.46 6.29
C ILE A 910 40.38 16.35 7.30
N TYR A 911 40.53 17.61 6.96
CA TYR A 911 41.21 18.60 7.75
C TYR A 911 40.31 19.79 8.11
N ALA A 912 40.37 20.23 9.35
CA ALA A 912 39.88 21.51 9.82
C ALA A 912 41.02 22.55 9.81
N GLY A 913 41.04 23.43 8.80
CA GLY A 913 42.19 24.22 8.50
C GLY A 913 43.42 23.34 8.20
N LYS A 914 44.43 23.37 9.10
CA LYS A 914 45.64 22.53 8.97
C LYS A 914 45.61 21.27 9.84
N THR A 915 44.59 21.09 10.63
CA THR A 915 44.50 19.99 11.59
C THR A 915 43.76 18.82 11.00
N LEU A 916 44.32 17.62 10.99
CA LEU A 916 43.64 16.38 10.61
C LEU A 916 42.59 16.07 11.66
N ILE A 917 41.35 15.89 11.21
CA ILE A 917 40.19 15.61 12.06
C ILE A 917 39.52 14.26 11.77
N TRP A 918 39.77 13.70 10.59
CA TRP A 918 39.29 12.37 10.22
C TRP A 918 40.24 11.73 9.19
N SER A 919 40.45 10.42 9.28
CA SER A 919 41.20 9.63 8.31
C SER A 919 40.75 8.19 8.35
N GLY A 920 40.44 7.63 7.19
CA GLY A 920 39.96 6.26 7.07
C GLY A 920 39.48 5.93 5.66
N GLU A 921 38.83 4.77 5.52
CA GLU A 921 38.09 4.38 4.34
C GLU A 921 36.58 4.58 4.60
N THR A 922 35.84 5.09 3.61
CA THR A 922 34.41 5.26 3.73
C THR A 922 33.72 3.92 3.75
N ASP A 923 32.67 3.79 4.57
CA ASP A 923 31.84 2.60 4.60
C ASP A 923 30.88 2.49 3.40
N ARG A 924 30.33 1.31 3.21
CA ARG A 924 29.19 1.13 2.32
C ARG A 924 27.98 1.87 2.89
N SER A 925 27.13 2.43 2.00
CA SER A 925 25.91 3.12 2.40
C SER A 925 24.80 2.92 1.37
N LEU A 926 23.58 3.29 1.73
CA LEU A 926 22.46 3.41 0.80
C LEU A 926 22.37 4.81 0.16
N GLY A 927 23.39 5.64 0.33
CA GLY A 927 23.48 6.99 -0.23
C GLY A 927 24.50 7.85 0.46
N TYR A 928 24.41 7.98 1.78
CA TYR A 928 25.27 8.87 2.58
C TYR A 928 26.11 8.11 3.58
N VAL A 929 27.38 8.56 3.74
CA VAL A 929 28.24 8.15 4.84
C VAL A 929 28.35 9.28 5.86
N HIS A 930 28.41 8.92 7.14
CA HIS A 930 28.57 9.83 8.27
C HIS A 930 29.96 9.67 8.86
N LEU A 931 30.78 10.68 8.71
CA LEU A 931 32.16 10.69 9.15
C LEU A 931 32.28 11.55 10.41
N LYS A 932 32.48 10.91 11.58
CA LYS A 932 32.60 11.58 12.85
C LYS A 932 34.05 11.99 13.09
N PRO A 933 34.39 13.31 13.20
CA PRO A 933 35.72 13.75 13.53
C PRO A 933 36.22 13.20 14.87
N PHE A 934 37.46 12.70 14.92
CA PHE A 934 38.08 12.24 16.15
C PHE A 934 38.67 13.41 16.99
N LYS A 935 38.65 14.62 16.44
CA LYS A 935 39.15 15.81 17.11
C LYS A 935 38.24 17.00 16.83
N ALA A 936 37.75 17.63 17.88
CA ALA A 936 36.98 18.86 17.82
C ALA A 936 37.91 20.06 17.53
N VAL A 937 37.74 20.72 16.40
CA VAL A 937 38.54 21.88 15.98
C VAL A 937 37.61 22.97 15.47
N LYS A 938 37.67 24.16 16.03
CA LYS A 938 36.88 25.30 15.57
C LYS A 938 37.51 25.91 14.33
N THR A 939 36.87 25.84 13.20
CA THR A 939 37.36 26.27 11.91
C THR A 939 36.28 26.91 11.03
N ASP A 940 36.68 27.70 10.06
CA ASP A 940 35.85 28.16 8.93
C ASP A 940 36.27 27.52 7.62
N GLU A 941 37.14 26.47 7.68
CA GLU A 941 37.64 25.78 6.50
C GLU A 941 37.71 24.27 6.73
N ILE A 942 37.11 23.49 5.86
CA ILE A 942 37.18 22.03 5.82
C ILE A 942 37.77 21.59 4.47
N SER A 943 38.84 20.77 4.52
CA SER A 943 39.43 20.19 3.32
C SER A 943 39.30 18.68 3.32
N ILE A 944 38.93 18.13 2.18
CA ILE A 944 38.84 16.68 1.91
C ILE A 944 39.91 16.31 0.91
N ARG A 945 40.66 15.25 1.15
CA ARG A 945 41.72 14.74 0.26
C ARG A 945 41.64 13.22 0.14
N LEU A 946 41.84 12.74 -1.09
CA LEU A 946 42.00 11.33 -1.36
C LEU A 946 43.44 10.89 -1.04
N LYS A 947 43.59 9.79 -0.32
CA LYS A 947 44.88 9.20 0.05
C LYS A 947 45.42 8.21 -0.99
N GLY A 948 44.59 7.69 -1.84
CA GLY A 948 44.92 6.65 -2.80
C GLY A 948 43.73 6.25 -3.63
N ALA A 949 43.88 5.21 -4.46
CA ALA A 949 42.80 4.73 -5.26
C ALA A 949 41.59 4.25 -4.43
N GLY A 950 40.40 4.55 -4.87
CA GLY A 950 39.18 3.94 -4.35
C GLY A 950 39.25 2.42 -4.51
N LYS A 951 38.62 1.70 -3.56
CA LYS A 951 38.57 0.23 -3.59
C LYS A 951 37.14 -0.20 -3.87
N ASP A 952 36.99 -1.11 -4.82
CA ASP A 952 35.71 -1.79 -5.02
C ASP A 952 35.45 -2.68 -3.82
N LYS A 953 34.25 -2.60 -3.28
CA LYS A 953 33.73 -3.49 -2.24
C LYS A 953 32.58 -4.30 -2.84
N ASP A 954 32.40 -5.53 -2.37
CA ASP A 954 31.18 -6.23 -2.69
C ASP A 954 29.99 -5.35 -2.33
N ALA A 955 29.09 -5.19 -3.27
CA ALA A 955 27.80 -4.58 -3.04
C ALA A 955 27.15 -5.28 -1.84
N PHE A 956 26.19 -4.67 -1.19
CA PHE A 956 25.42 -5.31 -0.15
C PHE A 956 25.10 -6.75 -0.60
N GLY A 957 25.81 -7.74 -0.08
CA GLY A 957 25.67 -9.14 -0.49
C GLY A 957 24.21 -9.56 -0.41
N GLY A 958 23.70 -10.21 -1.46
CA GLY A 958 22.36 -10.73 -1.48
C GLY A 958 21.22 -9.70 -1.65
N ILE A 959 21.50 -8.43 -2.03
CA ILE A 959 20.41 -7.55 -2.47
C ILE A 959 20.01 -7.93 -3.88
N VAL A 960 18.81 -8.47 -4.04
CA VAL A 960 18.24 -8.96 -5.30
C VAL A 960 18.25 -7.88 -6.40
N GLU A 961 18.00 -6.64 -6.04
CA GLU A 961 17.99 -5.50 -6.97
C GLU A 961 19.38 -5.07 -7.42
N VAL A 962 20.39 -5.57 -6.75
CA VAL A 962 21.80 -5.26 -7.02
C VAL A 962 22.51 -6.39 -7.78
N ALA A 963 21.81 -7.54 -7.96
CA ALA A 963 22.30 -8.62 -8.80
C ALA A 963 22.65 -8.09 -10.20
N GLU A 964 23.67 -8.65 -10.81
CA GLU A 964 24.08 -8.22 -12.16
C GLU A 964 22.91 -8.35 -13.14
N PRO A 965 22.66 -7.33 -13.99
CA PRO A 965 21.61 -7.42 -14.99
C PRO A 965 21.88 -8.57 -15.96
N ALA A 966 20.82 -9.14 -16.50
CA ALA A 966 20.94 -10.14 -17.54
C ALA A 966 21.74 -9.61 -18.73
N ALA A 967 22.51 -10.46 -19.41
CA ALA A 967 23.33 -10.07 -20.54
C ALA A 967 22.51 -9.31 -21.59
N GLY A 968 22.82 -8.02 -21.81
CA GLY A 968 22.11 -7.13 -22.74
C GLY A 968 21.18 -6.10 -22.10
N GLU A 969 20.95 -6.15 -20.79
CA GLU A 969 20.25 -5.06 -20.07
C GLU A 969 21.23 -3.92 -19.77
N LEU A 970 20.74 -2.69 -19.93
CA LEU A 970 21.51 -1.49 -19.56
C LEU A 970 21.53 -1.41 -18.02
N ASP A 971 22.70 -1.55 -17.43
CA ASP A 971 22.88 -1.29 -16.00
C ASP A 971 22.87 0.22 -15.76
N LEU A 972 21.67 0.77 -15.56
CA LEU A 972 21.47 2.19 -15.23
C LEU A 972 22.22 2.59 -13.95
N PHE A 973 22.42 1.65 -13.03
CA PHE A 973 23.18 1.88 -11.80
C PHE A 973 24.70 1.91 -12.06
N LYS A 974 25.20 1.08 -12.97
CA LYS A 974 26.59 1.21 -13.43
C LYS A 974 26.81 2.51 -14.20
N ALA A 975 25.85 2.95 -15.01
CA ALA A 975 25.96 4.20 -15.74
C ALA A 975 26.00 5.41 -14.80
N ARG A 976 25.22 5.40 -13.71
CA ARG A 976 25.21 6.46 -12.69
C ARG A 976 26.35 6.34 -11.67
N ASN A 977 26.78 5.14 -11.34
CA ASN A 977 27.76 4.85 -10.27
C ASN A 977 29.06 4.24 -10.80
N GLY A 978 29.15 3.96 -12.08
CA GLY A 978 30.22 3.18 -12.66
C GLY A 978 31.26 4.04 -13.32
N GLY A 979 32.45 3.57 -13.32
CA GLY A 979 33.67 4.04 -13.89
C GLY A 979 34.82 3.69 -12.96
N ASP A 980 35.91 3.28 -13.52
CA ASP A 980 37.16 3.12 -12.77
C ASP A 980 37.56 4.50 -12.19
N THR A 981 37.34 4.66 -10.87
CA THR A 981 37.66 5.91 -10.17
C THR A 981 39.06 5.90 -9.57
N LYS A 982 40.01 5.23 -10.19
CA LYS A 982 41.43 5.27 -9.77
C LYS A 982 41.85 6.70 -9.57
N ASN A 983 42.23 7.04 -8.34
CA ASN A 983 42.62 8.36 -7.90
C ASN A 983 41.63 9.51 -8.26
N GLU A 984 40.36 9.21 -8.53
CA GLU A 984 39.30 10.18 -8.64
C GLU A 984 38.57 10.33 -7.30
N LEU A 985 38.50 11.56 -6.84
CA LEU A 985 37.57 11.97 -5.76
C LEU A 985 36.33 12.56 -6.43
N ARG A 986 35.19 11.93 -6.22
CA ARG A 986 33.92 12.30 -6.84
C ARG A 986 32.86 12.52 -5.75
N ILE A 987 32.48 13.77 -5.55
CA ILE A 987 31.56 14.17 -4.49
C ILE A 987 30.26 14.63 -5.14
N VAL A 988 29.15 13.93 -4.83
CA VAL A 988 27.79 14.29 -5.22
C VAL A 988 27.25 15.36 -4.30
N GLU A 989 27.31 15.13 -2.96
CA GLU A 989 26.81 16.08 -1.97
C GLU A 989 27.59 16.01 -0.66
N ILE A 990 27.76 17.16 -0.02
CA ILE A 990 28.32 17.27 1.33
C ILE A 990 27.46 18.15 2.23
N GLU A 991 27.27 17.70 3.46
CA GLU A 991 26.71 18.48 4.57
C GLU A 991 27.70 18.48 5.73
N LEU A 992 27.87 19.63 6.36
CA LEU A 992 28.74 19.82 7.51
C LEU A 992 27.88 20.23 8.70
N LEU A 993 27.82 19.38 9.74
CA LEU A 993 26.90 19.56 10.85
C LEU A 993 27.66 19.92 12.12
N GLU A 994 27.19 20.95 12.85
CA GLU A 994 27.58 21.25 14.22
C GLU A 994 26.51 20.73 15.18
N LYS A 995 26.91 20.21 16.34
CA LYS A 995 26.02 19.81 17.41
C LYS A 995 25.42 21.06 18.06
N LEU A 996 24.12 21.00 18.41
CA LEU A 996 23.41 22.06 19.13
C LEU A 996 23.57 21.93 20.62
#